data_09d520efb66e9374fa37272f1c2070d2
#
_entry.id   09d520efb66e9374fa37272f1c2070d2
#
_cell.length_a   1.000
_cell.length_b   1.000
_cell.length_c   1.000
_cell.angle_alpha   90.00
_cell.angle_beta   90.00
_cell.angle_gamma   90.00
#
_symmetry.space_group_name_H-M   'P 1'
#
loop_
_entity.id
_entity.type
_entity.pdbx_description
1 polymer ?
#
loop_
_entity_poly.entity_id
_entity_poly.type
_entity_poly.pdbx_seq_one_letter_code
_entity_poly.pdbx_strand_id
1 'polypeptide(L)'
;MIIPRYYEDLDFLHEHTMPPRAYYIPASHRMEDLVEHREASDRVQMLNGMWKFRYFESIYDVRDAFYESGYDTSDFDEIPVPGVWQMAGYDTHQYTNFRYPFPFDPPYVPQDIPCGAYVHTFSYAKDEKAPKVYLNFEGVDSCFYVWVNGTYTGYSQVSHATSEFDVTDVIEEGENTIAVLVLKWCDGSYLEDQDKFRMSGIFRDVYLLKRPEKAVQDYRITTEITEACAKITLDISYYQETPVTVSVEDAAGTVAAQAVISKAGTVTLEIANPELWNTEHPYLYTLILQNADETIEDAIALRTVAIQERVLYFNGQAIKLRGVNRHDSDPVTGFTVDVAKIRKDLVLMKEHNFNAIRSSHYPNAPYFYQMCDRYGFLVCDEADIEAHGPFMLYRKEDTDYNRFKKWNEKIADDPAWEQAILDRVKRMVARDKNRFCIIFWSMGNESAYGCNFEKALAWTKKYDPSRITQYESARYRNYDVTYDYSNLDLYSRMYPALSEIEEYLEKDGSKPFLLVEYCHSMGNGPGDLEDYFQIIQKDARMCGGFVWEWCDHAVAHGLAENGKTKYYYGGDHGETIHDGNFCMDGLVYPDRTPHTGLLEYKNVYRPVRVVSYDEKTGRLVLHNYMDFDDISDYADILYEITVDGLCVQKGVLDEVSIAPHSDGVMTLKLDIPQSGKVYLKLRYQLKKELPLLPAKHELGFDEVLLANVDGRNQTAVKWLAEAEEKNEISVSETDTEITLKASDFTYAISKRTGLFTKLQYAGRDYLNHPMELNIWRAPTDNDMYIRAKWENAHFHEAYTRAYKVETIQNQYGVIVMSHVGVVAPTVQKILDVELVWKVESSGRITASMEVSKDAEFPELPRFGVRVFFNKNLSEASYYGMGPQESYRDKHRAASHGLYRSAVKDLHEDYIMPQENGSHFDCDYVELYNGRYGIAAVSETPFSFQASNYTQEMLAQAKHNYELEESDSTVLCIDYALNGIGSNSCGPEVLAAYRFDEKEFQFGFTLVPYVKG
;
A
#
# COMPACT_ATOMS: atom_id res chain seq x y z
N MET A 1 -13.73 13.12 41.25
CA MET A 1 -12.75 12.74 40.24
C MET A 1 -11.48 12.31 40.97
N ILE A 2 -10.94 11.18 40.66
CA ILE A 2 -9.79 10.60 41.39
C ILE A 2 -8.43 11.02 40.81
N ILE A 3 -8.44 11.74 39.69
CA ILE A 3 -7.25 12.19 38.96
C ILE A 3 -7.29 13.70 38.70
N PRO A 4 -6.13 14.37 38.57
CA PRO A 4 -6.05 15.75 38.10
C PRO A 4 -6.42 15.84 36.61
N ARG A 5 -6.81 17.02 36.12
CA ARG A 5 -7.23 17.24 34.73
C ARG A 5 -6.06 17.60 33.82
N TYR A 6 -4.99 16.84 33.83
CA TYR A 6 -3.84 17.04 32.93
C TYR A 6 -4.18 16.81 31.45
N TYR A 7 -5.21 16.04 31.21
CA TYR A 7 -5.68 15.68 29.85
C TYR A 7 -6.37 16.82 29.06
N GLU A 8 -6.50 18.01 29.68
CA GLU A 8 -7.04 19.24 29.09
C GLU A 8 -6.11 20.44 29.38
N ASP A 9 -4.79 20.22 29.42
CA ASP A 9 -3.80 21.24 29.78
C ASP A 9 -2.55 21.15 28.90
N LEU A 10 -2.49 21.98 27.83
CA LEU A 10 -1.38 22.00 26.85
C LEU A 10 0.01 22.24 27.46
N ASP A 11 0.07 22.80 28.69
CA ASP A 11 1.33 23.02 29.39
C ASP A 11 1.77 21.78 30.19
N PHE A 12 0.92 20.73 30.29
CA PHE A 12 1.13 19.58 31.16
C PHE A 12 1.11 18.23 30.40
N LEU A 13 2.22 17.92 29.78
CA LEU A 13 2.30 16.73 28.90
C LEU A 13 2.65 15.44 29.66
N HIS A 14 3.50 15.54 30.70
CA HIS A 14 4.03 14.39 31.42
C HIS A 14 4.29 14.74 32.88
N GLU A 15 4.11 13.76 33.77
CA GLU A 15 4.48 13.89 35.18
C GLU A 15 5.28 12.67 35.63
N HIS A 16 6.44 12.88 36.26
CA HIS A 16 7.37 11.87 36.77
C HIS A 16 7.94 10.91 35.70
N THR A 17 7.75 11.18 34.41
CA THR A 17 8.44 10.42 33.38
C THR A 17 9.93 10.71 33.36
N MET A 18 10.74 9.71 33.08
CA MET A 18 12.16 9.88 32.85
C MET A 18 12.41 10.60 31.52
N PRO A 19 13.54 11.33 31.36
CA PRO A 19 13.89 11.96 30.12
C PRO A 19 14.00 10.93 28.99
N PRO A 20 13.57 11.24 27.75
CA PRO A 20 13.71 10.34 26.61
C PRO A 20 15.19 10.07 26.31
N ARG A 21 15.52 8.83 25.99
CA ARG A 21 16.87 8.32 25.72
C ARG A 21 16.86 7.39 24.52
N ALA A 22 18.04 7.08 24.01
CA ALA A 22 18.19 6.04 22.98
C ALA A 22 17.58 4.71 23.44
N TYR A 23 16.89 4.06 22.51
CA TYR A 23 16.38 2.72 22.76
C TYR A 23 17.49 1.68 22.66
N TYR A 24 17.61 0.88 23.69
CA TYR A 24 18.45 -0.31 23.77
C TYR A 24 17.94 -1.24 24.87
N ILE A 25 18.24 -2.53 24.74
CA ILE A 25 17.94 -3.55 25.75
C ILE A 25 19.27 -3.98 26.39
N PRO A 26 19.51 -3.71 27.68
CA PRO A 26 20.69 -4.20 28.39
C PRO A 26 20.50 -5.64 28.85
N ALA A 27 21.61 -6.32 29.18
CA ALA A 27 21.64 -7.61 29.82
C ALA A 27 22.81 -7.67 30.83
N SER A 28 22.87 -8.67 31.72
CA SER A 28 24.02 -8.81 32.62
C SER A 28 25.29 -9.31 31.89
N HIS A 29 25.12 -9.91 30.72
CA HIS A 29 26.16 -10.46 29.85
C HIS A 29 25.66 -10.45 28.39
N ARG A 30 26.52 -10.80 27.44
CA ARG A 30 26.11 -10.91 26.03
C ARG A 30 25.06 -12.01 25.88
N MET A 31 23.97 -11.67 25.18
CA MET A 31 22.85 -12.55 24.88
C MET A 31 22.53 -12.48 23.39
N GLU A 32 22.09 -13.61 22.81
CA GLU A 32 21.78 -13.68 21.39
C GLU A 32 20.44 -13.03 21.09
N ASP A 33 20.39 -12.27 20.00
CA ASP A 33 19.20 -11.72 19.31
C ASP A 33 18.19 -11.01 20.20
N LEU A 34 18.63 -10.04 20.99
CA LEU A 34 17.73 -9.17 21.76
C LEU A 34 16.93 -8.19 20.90
N VAL A 35 17.15 -8.14 19.59
CA VAL A 35 16.35 -7.32 18.65
C VAL A 35 14.95 -7.91 18.48
N GLU A 36 14.87 -9.19 18.14
CA GLU A 36 13.60 -9.88 17.92
C GLU A 36 13.12 -10.67 19.16
N HIS A 37 13.99 -10.87 20.18
CA HIS A 37 13.73 -11.64 21.39
C HIS A 37 14.19 -10.90 22.67
N ARG A 38 13.75 -9.65 22.82
CA ARG A 38 14.15 -8.81 23.96
C ARG A 38 13.70 -9.37 25.31
N GLU A 39 12.62 -10.14 25.35
CA GLU A 39 12.15 -10.86 26.51
C GLU A 39 13.14 -11.88 27.06
N ALA A 40 14.13 -12.29 26.27
CA ALA A 40 15.21 -13.17 26.70
C ALA A 40 16.21 -12.48 27.64
N SER A 41 16.28 -11.12 27.65
CA SER A 41 17.20 -10.40 28.54
C SER A 41 16.86 -10.64 30.00
N ASP A 42 17.86 -10.99 30.79
CA ASP A 42 17.74 -11.13 32.24
C ASP A 42 17.51 -9.78 32.99
N ARG A 43 17.63 -8.66 32.26
CA ARG A 43 17.33 -7.31 32.74
C ARG A 43 15.91 -6.87 32.40
N VAL A 44 15.20 -7.60 31.58
CA VAL A 44 13.80 -7.30 31.18
C VAL A 44 12.86 -8.27 31.88
N GLN A 45 11.81 -7.77 32.44
CA GLN A 45 10.67 -8.55 32.88
C GLN A 45 9.42 -8.06 32.19
N MET A 46 8.94 -8.83 31.21
CA MET A 46 7.69 -8.51 30.49
C MET A 46 6.51 -8.59 31.45
N LEU A 47 5.61 -7.61 31.32
CA LEU A 47 4.34 -7.54 32.06
C LEU A 47 3.15 -7.77 31.11
N ASN A 48 3.43 -8.13 29.85
CA ASN A 48 2.42 -8.51 28.88
C ASN A 48 1.60 -9.71 29.38
N GLY A 49 0.36 -9.81 28.92
CA GLY A 49 -0.52 -10.91 29.28
C GLY A 49 -1.96 -10.45 29.52
N MET A 50 -2.71 -11.23 30.27
CA MET A 50 -4.08 -10.86 30.63
C MET A 50 -4.09 -9.98 31.86
N TRP A 51 -4.66 -8.77 31.74
CA TRP A 51 -4.81 -7.83 32.84
C TRP A 51 -6.29 -7.74 33.23
N LYS A 52 -6.59 -7.49 34.50
CA LYS A 52 -7.93 -7.13 34.96
C LYS A 52 -8.31 -5.77 34.37
N PHE A 53 -9.53 -5.65 33.85
CA PHE A 53 -9.99 -4.51 33.08
C PHE A 53 -11.43 -4.14 33.39
N ARG A 54 -11.70 -2.85 33.53
CA ARG A 54 -13.04 -2.31 33.63
C ARG A 54 -13.19 -1.10 32.73
N TYR A 55 -14.14 -1.19 31.81
CA TYR A 55 -14.48 -0.07 30.92
C TYR A 55 -15.51 0.85 31.59
N PHE A 56 -15.38 2.14 31.36
CA PHE A 56 -16.31 3.18 31.77
C PHE A 56 -16.65 4.04 30.54
N GLU A 57 -17.95 4.33 30.33
CA GLU A 57 -18.40 5.22 29.26
C GLU A 57 -18.03 6.68 29.51
N SER A 58 -17.80 7.04 30.78
CA SER A 58 -17.41 8.38 31.21
C SER A 58 -16.42 8.34 32.37
N ILE A 59 -15.42 9.22 32.29
CA ILE A 59 -14.46 9.43 33.38
C ILE A 59 -15.13 9.82 34.73
N TYR A 60 -16.34 10.38 34.67
CA TYR A 60 -17.11 10.71 35.85
C TYR A 60 -17.66 9.48 36.60
N ASP A 61 -17.66 8.33 35.98
CA ASP A 61 -18.10 7.06 36.57
C ASP A 61 -16.97 6.36 37.31
N VAL A 62 -15.72 6.79 37.14
CA VAL A 62 -14.56 6.33 37.92
C VAL A 62 -14.56 7.01 39.26
N ARG A 63 -15.23 6.39 40.23
CA ARG A 63 -15.45 6.96 41.59
C ARG A 63 -14.59 6.31 42.66
N ASP A 64 -14.29 5.03 42.47
CA ASP A 64 -13.55 4.21 43.41
C ASP A 64 -12.05 4.28 43.16
N ALA A 65 -11.27 4.20 44.19
CA ALA A 65 -9.82 4.16 44.14
C ALA A 65 -9.32 2.75 43.80
N PHE A 66 -9.64 2.29 42.58
CA PHE A 66 -9.33 0.92 42.05
C PHE A 66 -7.82 0.63 42.11
N TYR A 67 -6.99 1.65 42.25
CA TYR A 67 -5.53 1.57 42.29
C TYR A 67 -5.00 1.24 43.70
N GLU A 68 -5.84 1.27 44.74
CA GLU A 68 -5.42 0.95 46.11
C GLU A 68 -5.06 -0.54 46.23
N SER A 69 -4.00 -0.80 47.01
CA SER A 69 -3.60 -2.19 47.29
C SER A 69 -4.73 -2.97 47.98
N GLY A 70 -5.08 -4.13 47.43
CA GLY A 70 -6.15 -4.98 47.95
C GLY A 70 -7.55 -4.57 47.51
N TYR A 71 -7.71 -3.66 46.57
CA TYR A 71 -8.98 -3.39 45.93
C TYR A 71 -9.55 -4.70 45.28
N ASP A 72 -10.84 -4.94 45.52
CA ASP A 72 -11.52 -6.15 44.96
C ASP A 72 -11.80 -5.98 43.46
N THR A 73 -11.03 -6.67 42.62
CA THR A 73 -11.18 -6.70 41.17
C THR A 73 -11.96 -7.93 40.68
N SER A 74 -12.71 -8.61 41.53
CA SER A 74 -13.45 -9.83 41.16
C SER A 74 -14.55 -9.59 40.12
N ASP A 75 -15.03 -8.35 39.98
CA ASP A 75 -16.00 -7.89 38.98
C ASP A 75 -15.36 -7.26 37.74
N PHE A 76 -14.02 -7.25 37.66
CA PHE A 76 -13.31 -6.82 36.45
C PHE A 76 -13.22 -7.98 35.45
N ASP A 77 -13.36 -7.65 34.18
CA ASP A 77 -13.07 -8.56 33.09
C ASP A 77 -11.56 -8.80 32.93
N GLU A 78 -11.16 -9.53 31.94
CA GLU A 78 -9.76 -9.71 31.56
C GLU A 78 -9.55 -9.28 30.09
N ILE A 79 -8.50 -8.49 29.84
CA ILE A 79 -8.13 -7.99 28.52
C ILE A 79 -6.65 -8.24 28.25
N PRO A 80 -6.27 -8.58 26.99
CA PRO A 80 -4.86 -8.72 26.65
C PRO A 80 -4.12 -7.36 26.68
N VAL A 81 -2.91 -7.36 27.20
CA VAL A 81 -1.94 -6.26 27.11
C VAL A 81 -0.66 -6.86 26.50
N PRO A 82 -0.16 -6.36 25.37
CA PRO A 82 -0.72 -5.28 24.55
C PRO A 82 -2.07 -5.59 23.92
N GLY A 83 -2.89 -4.57 23.78
CA GLY A 83 -4.20 -4.68 23.16
C GLY A 83 -4.97 -3.36 23.17
N VAL A 84 -5.96 -3.28 22.28
CA VAL A 84 -6.91 -2.18 22.23
C VAL A 84 -8.30 -2.68 22.65
N TRP A 85 -9.01 -1.88 23.44
CA TRP A 85 -10.26 -2.38 24.03
C TRP A 85 -11.41 -2.54 23.01
N GLN A 86 -11.38 -1.82 21.87
CA GLN A 86 -12.38 -1.99 20.80
C GLN A 86 -12.31 -3.39 20.18
N MET A 87 -11.09 -3.96 20.04
CA MET A 87 -10.93 -5.35 19.58
C MET A 87 -11.34 -6.38 20.62
N ALA A 88 -11.43 -5.98 21.90
CA ALA A 88 -11.94 -6.81 23.00
C ALA A 88 -13.46 -6.66 23.21
N GLY A 89 -14.13 -5.85 22.41
CA GLY A 89 -15.59 -5.69 22.44
C GLY A 89 -16.10 -4.55 23.31
N TYR A 90 -15.24 -3.64 23.73
CA TYR A 90 -15.61 -2.42 24.45
C TYR A 90 -15.56 -1.22 23.53
N ASP A 91 -16.44 -0.21 23.80
CA ASP A 91 -16.55 0.96 22.94
C ASP A 91 -16.93 0.61 21.48
N THR A 92 -16.96 1.58 20.60
CA THR A 92 -17.28 1.41 19.19
C THR A 92 -16.06 1.74 18.34
N HIS A 93 -15.77 0.92 17.34
CA HIS A 93 -14.81 1.27 16.30
C HIS A 93 -15.28 2.51 15.58
N GLN A 94 -14.36 3.39 15.23
CA GLN A 94 -14.62 4.62 14.50
C GLN A 94 -13.49 4.89 13.53
N TYR A 95 -13.84 5.12 12.26
CA TYR A 95 -12.90 5.47 11.22
C TYR A 95 -13.21 6.86 10.66
N THR A 96 -12.27 7.78 10.77
CA THR A 96 -12.30 9.08 10.07
C THR A 96 -10.93 9.37 9.47
N ASN A 97 -10.91 9.97 8.28
CA ASN A 97 -9.68 10.40 7.62
C ASN A 97 -9.25 11.81 8.12
N PHE A 98 -9.98 12.86 7.75
CA PHE A 98 -9.52 14.25 7.89
C PHE A 98 -10.41 15.08 8.83
N ARG A 99 -11.03 14.49 9.83
CA ARG A 99 -11.90 15.22 10.77
C ARG A 99 -11.89 14.59 12.14
N TYR A 100 -11.87 15.45 13.14
CA TYR A 100 -12.08 14.97 14.50
C TYR A 100 -13.49 14.41 14.66
N PRO A 101 -13.67 13.28 15.34
CA PRO A 101 -15.00 12.76 15.66
C PRO A 101 -15.67 13.51 16.82
N PHE A 102 -15.10 14.63 17.25
CA PHE A 102 -15.55 15.49 18.33
C PHE A 102 -15.38 16.98 17.98
N PRO A 103 -16.03 17.92 18.72
CA PRO A 103 -15.90 19.35 18.46
C PRO A 103 -14.46 19.85 18.57
N PHE A 104 -14.06 20.73 17.65
CA PHE A 104 -12.77 21.42 17.74
C PHE A 104 -12.87 22.58 18.75
N ASP A 105 -12.46 22.32 19.98
CA ASP A 105 -12.49 23.28 21.10
C ASP A 105 -11.28 23.08 22.04
N PRO A 106 -10.01 23.05 21.52
CA PRO A 106 -8.84 22.77 22.33
C PRO A 106 -8.64 23.82 23.44
N PRO A 107 -8.13 23.43 24.63
CA PRO A 107 -7.63 22.10 24.96
C PRO A 107 -8.71 21.07 25.38
N TYR A 108 -9.99 21.47 25.35
CA TYR A 108 -11.10 20.66 25.84
C TYR A 108 -11.44 19.51 24.91
N VAL A 109 -11.68 18.34 25.49
CA VAL A 109 -12.17 17.13 24.81
C VAL A 109 -13.61 16.83 25.26
N PRO A 110 -14.32 15.84 24.68
CA PRO A 110 -15.67 15.50 25.14
C PRO A 110 -15.72 15.29 26.65
N GLN A 111 -16.73 15.83 27.32
CA GLN A 111 -16.85 15.74 28.79
C GLN A 111 -16.99 14.30 29.29
N ASP A 112 -17.76 13.50 28.57
CA ASP A 112 -17.89 12.07 28.83
C ASP A 112 -16.77 11.34 28.06
N ILE A 113 -15.58 11.28 28.66
CA ILE A 113 -14.42 10.60 28.09
C ILE A 113 -14.53 9.12 28.42
N PRO A 114 -14.65 8.23 27.45
CA PRO A 114 -14.50 6.80 27.69
C PRO A 114 -13.11 6.48 28.25
N CYS A 115 -13.07 5.58 29.25
CA CYS A 115 -11.79 5.22 29.87
C CYS A 115 -11.77 3.76 30.33
N GLY A 116 -10.55 3.21 30.42
CA GLY A 116 -10.30 1.85 30.89
C GLY A 116 -9.44 1.84 32.15
N ALA A 117 -9.92 1.20 33.20
CA ALA A 117 -9.15 0.90 34.39
C ALA A 117 -8.52 -0.49 34.27
N TYR A 118 -7.19 -0.55 34.30
CA TYR A 118 -6.40 -1.77 34.23
C TYR A 118 -5.77 -2.07 35.57
N VAL A 119 -5.72 -3.32 35.97
CA VAL A 119 -5.00 -3.78 37.16
C VAL A 119 -4.26 -5.09 36.83
N HIS A 120 -2.98 -5.11 37.17
CA HIS A 120 -2.13 -6.31 36.98
C HIS A 120 -1.31 -6.61 38.22
N THR A 121 -1.38 -7.87 38.67
CA THR A 121 -0.60 -8.39 39.78
C THR A 121 0.53 -9.27 39.22
N PHE A 122 1.74 -9.03 39.65
CA PHE A 122 2.92 -9.78 39.21
C PHE A 122 3.89 -9.98 40.36
N SER A 123 4.74 -11.00 40.25
CA SER A 123 5.84 -11.24 41.20
C SER A 123 7.11 -10.57 40.74
N TYR A 124 7.80 -9.89 41.63
CA TYR A 124 9.09 -9.25 41.39
C TYR A 124 10.14 -9.82 42.35
N ALA A 125 11.32 -10.11 41.83
CA ALA A 125 12.49 -10.50 42.61
C ALA A 125 13.57 -9.42 42.48
N LYS A 126 14.02 -8.91 43.61
CA LYS A 126 15.09 -7.91 43.69
C LYS A 126 16.40 -8.49 43.19
N ASP A 127 17.10 -7.72 42.38
CA ASP A 127 18.46 -8.02 41.93
C ASP A 127 19.43 -7.03 42.59
N GLU A 128 20.30 -7.53 43.50
CA GLU A 128 21.29 -6.70 44.17
C GLU A 128 22.29 -6.03 43.22
N LYS A 129 22.52 -6.65 42.04
CA LYS A 129 23.36 -6.09 40.99
C LYS A 129 22.67 -5.10 40.09
N ALA A 130 21.32 -5.11 40.06
CA ALA A 130 20.48 -4.22 39.27
C ALA A 130 19.30 -3.70 40.10
N PRO A 131 19.59 -2.89 41.15
CA PRO A 131 18.59 -2.45 42.15
C PRO A 131 17.62 -1.38 41.60
N LYS A 132 17.96 -0.71 40.52
CA LYS A 132 17.09 0.27 39.84
C LYS A 132 16.07 -0.43 38.96
N VAL A 133 14.82 0.03 38.99
CA VAL A 133 13.71 -0.59 38.26
C VAL A 133 12.93 0.51 37.57
N TYR A 134 12.86 0.41 36.25
CA TYR A 134 12.13 1.36 35.42
C TYR A 134 10.97 0.64 34.72
N LEU A 135 9.77 1.19 34.89
CA LEU A 135 8.55 0.71 34.27
C LEU A 135 8.39 1.41 32.91
N ASN A 136 8.32 0.62 31.86
CA ASN A 136 8.20 1.11 30.50
C ASN A 136 6.84 0.77 29.90
N PHE A 137 6.20 1.78 29.29
CA PHE A 137 5.08 1.64 28.39
C PHE A 137 5.53 2.13 27.00
N GLU A 138 5.53 1.28 25.99
CA GLU A 138 6.00 1.67 24.64
C GLU A 138 4.93 2.33 23.77
N GLY A 139 3.66 2.23 24.17
CA GLY A 139 2.56 2.91 23.49
C GLY A 139 1.25 2.75 24.26
N VAL A 140 0.60 3.88 24.54
CA VAL A 140 -0.72 3.95 25.20
C VAL A 140 -1.55 5.06 24.57
N ASP A 141 -2.69 4.74 24.01
CA ASP A 141 -3.58 5.70 23.33
C ASP A 141 -4.81 6.02 24.21
N SER A 142 -5.06 7.31 24.52
CA SER A 142 -4.32 8.51 24.14
C SER A 142 -3.46 9.09 25.27
N CYS A 143 -3.88 8.95 26.55
CA CYS A 143 -3.12 9.35 27.73
C CYS A 143 -3.45 8.43 28.91
N PHE A 144 -2.59 8.41 29.90
CA PHE A 144 -2.79 7.50 31.03
C PHE A 144 -2.18 8.01 32.34
N TYR A 145 -2.77 7.52 33.46
CA TYR A 145 -2.29 7.66 34.82
C TYR A 145 -1.87 6.29 35.34
N VAL A 146 -0.76 6.22 36.08
CA VAL A 146 -0.20 4.96 36.58
C VAL A 146 0.07 5.00 38.07
N TRP A 147 -0.22 3.89 38.75
CA TRP A 147 0.07 3.64 40.18
C TRP A 147 0.79 2.29 40.30
N VAL A 148 1.73 2.23 41.25
CA VAL A 148 2.39 0.99 41.64
C VAL A 148 2.20 0.82 43.16
N ASN A 149 1.66 -0.33 43.57
CA ASN A 149 1.33 -0.65 44.96
C ASN A 149 0.51 0.45 45.65
N GLY A 150 -0.47 1.02 44.94
CA GLY A 150 -1.33 2.09 45.41
C GLY A 150 -0.68 3.48 45.43
N THR A 151 0.62 3.58 45.13
CA THR A 151 1.35 4.85 45.06
C THR A 151 1.24 5.44 43.65
N TYR A 152 0.78 6.70 43.58
CA TYR A 152 0.76 7.44 42.31
C TYR A 152 2.17 7.57 41.73
N THR A 153 2.37 7.07 40.52
CA THR A 153 3.68 7.00 39.88
C THR A 153 3.84 8.09 38.81
N GLY A 154 2.76 8.44 38.09
CA GLY A 154 2.82 9.54 37.13
C GLY A 154 1.73 9.54 36.06
N TYR A 155 1.88 10.49 35.11
CA TYR A 155 1.02 10.71 33.96
C TYR A 155 1.84 10.85 32.69
N SER A 156 1.31 10.38 31.57
CA SER A 156 1.91 10.61 30.27
C SER A 156 0.86 10.61 29.17
N GLN A 157 1.17 11.32 28.08
CA GLN A 157 0.46 11.32 26.80
C GLN A 157 1.47 11.13 25.66
N VAL A 158 1.04 11.25 24.40
CA VAL A 158 1.73 10.91 23.15
C VAL A 158 1.69 9.39 22.91
N SER A 159 0.68 8.99 22.16
CA SER A 159 0.29 7.56 22.03
C SER A 159 1.41 6.64 21.57
N HIS A 160 2.25 7.06 20.63
CA HIS A 160 3.30 6.22 20.05
C HIS A 160 4.70 6.48 20.60
N ALA A 161 4.80 7.17 21.74
CA ALA A 161 6.07 7.43 22.42
C ALA A 161 6.24 6.52 23.64
N THR A 162 7.50 6.11 23.90
CA THR A 162 7.83 5.37 25.12
C THR A 162 7.76 6.27 26.33
N SER A 163 7.05 5.82 27.37
CA SER A 163 6.98 6.45 28.70
C SER A 163 7.67 5.55 29.71
N GLU A 164 8.74 6.05 30.32
CA GLU A 164 9.55 5.33 31.31
C GLU A 164 9.40 6.02 32.68
N PHE A 165 9.13 5.25 33.75
CA PHE A 165 8.96 5.73 35.14
C PHE A 165 9.92 5.02 36.06
N ASP A 166 10.61 5.77 36.98
CA ASP A 166 11.42 5.16 38.02
C ASP A 166 10.50 4.67 39.16
N VAL A 167 10.37 3.34 39.26
CA VAL A 167 9.56 2.67 40.28
C VAL A 167 10.39 2.02 41.37
N THR A 168 11.69 2.32 41.46
CA THR A 168 12.66 1.70 42.36
C THR A 168 12.21 1.74 43.80
N ASP A 169 11.63 2.88 44.26
CA ASP A 169 11.28 3.12 45.66
C ASP A 169 9.88 2.59 46.02
N VAL A 170 9.06 2.21 45.03
CA VAL A 170 7.67 1.76 45.25
C VAL A 170 7.45 0.28 44.92
N ILE A 171 8.40 -0.36 44.26
CA ILE A 171 8.36 -1.80 43.98
C ILE A 171 8.90 -2.63 45.14
N GLU A 172 8.22 -3.72 45.48
CA GLU A 172 8.54 -4.59 46.61
C GLU A 172 9.03 -5.96 46.17
N GLU A 173 9.77 -6.63 47.06
CA GLU A 173 10.08 -8.05 46.85
C GLU A 173 8.80 -8.87 46.99
N GLY A 174 8.53 -9.74 46.04
CA GLY A 174 7.32 -10.58 46.00
C GLY A 174 6.21 -9.99 45.15
N GLU A 175 4.98 -10.03 45.64
CA GLU A 175 3.81 -9.62 44.88
C GLU A 175 3.68 -8.08 44.82
N ASN A 176 3.43 -7.59 43.60
CA ASN A 176 3.22 -6.17 43.31
C ASN A 176 1.99 -5.99 42.42
N THR A 177 1.38 -4.80 42.51
CA THR A 177 0.23 -4.43 41.70
C THR A 177 0.51 -3.15 40.93
N ILE A 178 0.26 -3.17 39.60
CA ILE A 178 0.20 -1.96 38.79
C ILE A 178 -1.27 -1.69 38.46
N ALA A 179 -1.67 -0.44 38.61
CA ALA A 179 -2.96 0.07 38.19
C ALA A 179 -2.75 1.18 37.15
N VAL A 180 -3.52 1.17 36.08
CA VAL A 180 -3.45 2.16 34.99
C VAL A 180 -4.85 2.64 34.65
N LEU A 181 -5.04 3.95 34.52
CA LEU A 181 -6.26 4.51 33.94
C LEU A 181 -5.92 5.13 32.61
N VAL A 182 -6.45 4.54 31.52
CA VAL A 182 -6.27 5.03 30.15
C VAL A 182 -7.52 5.82 29.74
N LEU A 183 -7.33 7.00 29.18
CA LEU A 183 -8.41 7.83 28.63
C LEU A 183 -8.39 7.79 27.12
N LYS A 184 -9.58 7.71 26.49
CA LYS A 184 -9.74 7.71 25.02
C LYS A 184 -9.30 9.03 24.39
N TRP A 185 -9.56 10.16 25.08
CA TRP A 185 -9.30 11.48 24.55
C TRP A 185 -8.50 12.32 25.55
N CYS A 186 -7.60 13.11 25.03
CA CYS A 186 -6.90 14.18 25.72
C CYS A 186 -6.62 15.34 24.74
N ASP A 187 -6.08 16.45 25.24
CA ASP A 187 -5.66 17.57 24.38
C ASP A 187 -4.63 17.14 23.31
N GLY A 188 -3.82 16.13 23.59
CA GLY A 188 -2.94 15.47 22.60
C GLY A 188 -3.66 14.85 21.41
N SER A 189 -4.94 14.47 21.57
CA SER A 189 -5.74 13.90 20.47
C SER A 189 -5.97 14.87 19.30
N TYR A 190 -5.81 16.17 19.51
CA TYR A 190 -5.81 17.16 18.43
C TYR A 190 -4.56 17.10 17.53
N LEU A 191 -3.51 16.41 17.96
CA LEU A 191 -2.29 16.14 17.20
C LEU A 191 -2.18 14.68 16.73
N GLU A 192 -3.22 13.88 16.95
CA GLU A 192 -3.28 12.46 16.61
C GLU A 192 -4.52 12.14 15.77
N ASP A 193 -4.70 12.93 14.69
CA ASP A 193 -5.85 12.85 13.76
C ASP A 193 -5.51 12.01 12.51
N GLN A 194 -4.65 11.00 12.67
CA GLN A 194 -4.20 10.15 11.57
C GLN A 194 -5.34 9.42 10.88
N ASP A 195 -5.18 9.19 9.58
CA ASP A 195 -6.10 8.42 8.73
C ASP A 195 -6.07 6.94 9.09
N LYS A 196 -6.72 6.58 10.19
CA LYS A 196 -6.83 5.20 10.71
C LYS A 196 -8.03 5.05 11.63
N PHE A 197 -8.37 3.81 11.98
CA PHE A 197 -9.34 3.56 13.05
C PHE A 197 -8.91 4.22 14.36
N ARG A 198 -9.87 4.78 15.10
CA ARG A 198 -9.69 5.33 16.45
C ARG A 198 -9.84 4.20 17.46
N MET A 199 -8.73 3.73 17.99
CA MET A 199 -8.68 2.67 19.00
C MET A 199 -7.91 3.14 20.20
N SER A 200 -8.15 2.55 21.37
CA SER A 200 -7.55 2.99 22.61
C SER A 200 -7.13 1.82 23.49
N GLY A 201 -6.13 2.04 24.31
CA GLY A 201 -5.62 1.03 25.23
C GLY A 201 -4.09 1.04 25.33
N ILE A 202 -3.57 0.04 26.03
CA ILE A 202 -2.13 -0.22 26.13
C ILE A 202 -1.76 -1.13 24.96
N PHE A 203 -1.38 -0.54 23.82
CA PHE A 203 -1.29 -1.28 22.56
C PHE A 203 0.12 -1.74 22.16
N ARG A 204 1.15 -1.32 22.94
CA ARG A 204 2.52 -1.82 22.83
C ARG A 204 2.99 -2.40 24.16
N ASP A 205 4.15 -3.03 24.15
CA ASP A 205 4.68 -3.76 25.29
C ASP A 205 4.81 -2.95 26.57
N VAL A 206 4.58 -3.63 27.70
CA VAL A 206 4.84 -3.13 29.05
C VAL A 206 5.86 -4.04 29.71
N TYR A 207 6.91 -3.46 30.27
CA TYR A 207 7.95 -4.23 30.95
C TYR A 207 8.67 -3.43 32.03
N LEU A 208 9.28 -4.16 32.97
CA LEU A 208 10.24 -3.62 33.91
C LEU A 208 11.65 -3.80 33.33
N LEU A 209 12.44 -2.74 33.42
CA LEU A 209 13.85 -2.73 33.07
C LEU A 209 14.67 -2.62 34.38
N LYS A 210 15.45 -3.66 34.69
CA LYS A 210 16.30 -3.71 35.86
C LYS A 210 17.69 -3.19 35.52
N ARG A 211 18.20 -2.21 36.28
CA ARG A 211 19.47 -1.54 35.95
C ARG A 211 20.42 -1.47 37.17
N PRO A 212 21.71 -1.61 36.94
CA PRO A 212 22.72 -1.28 37.95
C PRO A 212 22.64 0.20 38.34
N GLU A 213 23.06 0.56 39.58
CA GLU A 213 23.23 1.97 39.92
C GLU A 213 24.25 2.67 39.05
N LYS A 214 25.34 1.95 38.73
CA LYS A 214 26.43 2.41 37.87
C LYS A 214 26.22 1.86 36.46
N ALA A 215 25.51 2.63 35.66
CA ALA A 215 25.11 2.20 34.31
C ALA A 215 25.17 3.37 33.33
N VAL A 216 25.27 3.03 32.04
CA VAL A 216 25.07 3.97 30.94
C VAL A 216 23.60 4.37 30.93
N GLN A 217 23.33 5.66 30.97
CA GLN A 217 21.97 6.19 30.87
C GLN A 217 21.53 6.35 29.42
N ASP A 218 22.39 7.01 28.64
CA ASP A 218 22.13 7.32 27.23
C ASP A 218 23.44 7.36 26.47
N TYR A 219 23.37 7.09 25.17
CA TYR A 219 24.49 7.29 24.28
C TYR A 219 24.01 7.74 22.90
N ARG A 220 24.89 8.47 22.21
CA ARG A 220 24.68 8.91 20.85
C ARG A 220 25.86 8.50 20.00
N ILE A 221 25.59 7.91 18.86
CA ILE A 221 26.61 7.50 17.88
C ILE A 221 26.63 8.51 16.73
N THR A 222 27.80 9.01 16.42
CA THR A 222 28.05 9.80 15.19
C THR A 222 29.22 9.19 14.42
N THR A 223 29.17 9.25 13.10
CA THR A 223 30.18 8.65 12.23
C THR A 223 30.73 9.67 11.22
N GLU A 224 32.06 9.66 11.06
CA GLU A 224 32.75 10.36 9.99
C GLU A 224 33.43 9.31 9.12
N ILE A 225 33.12 9.26 7.83
CA ILE A 225 33.51 8.14 6.95
C ILE A 225 34.32 8.68 5.78
N THR A 226 35.47 8.05 5.53
CA THR A 226 36.30 8.21 4.34
C THR A 226 36.56 6.83 3.73
N GLU A 227 37.08 6.76 2.52
CA GLU A 227 37.41 5.47 1.89
C GLU A 227 38.41 4.63 2.74
N ALA A 228 39.33 5.28 3.44
CA ALA A 228 40.36 4.58 4.21
C ALA A 228 40.00 4.31 5.67
N CYS A 229 39.07 5.06 6.24
CA CYS A 229 38.78 5.00 7.68
C CYS A 229 37.38 5.49 8.01
N ALA A 230 36.74 4.79 8.94
CA ALA A 230 35.53 5.27 9.63
C ALA A 230 35.90 5.65 11.06
N LYS A 231 35.53 6.84 11.47
CA LYS A 231 35.65 7.34 12.83
C LYS A 231 34.27 7.29 13.47
N ILE A 232 34.14 6.52 14.52
CA ILE A 232 32.90 6.32 15.30
C ILE A 232 33.06 7.06 16.61
N THR A 233 32.21 8.04 16.86
CA THR A 233 32.23 8.86 18.07
C THR A 233 30.98 8.55 18.88
N LEU A 234 31.14 8.13 20.11
CA LEU A 234 30.07 7.92 21.09
C LEU A 234 30.12 9.03 22.15
N ASP A 235 29.00 9.71 22.32
CA ASP A 235 28.78 10.60 23.45
C ASP A 235 27.94 9.85 24.50
N ILE A 236 28.49 9.61 25.69
CA ILE A 236 27.93 8.72 26.71
C ILE A 236 27.59 9.49 27.95
N SER A 237 26.37 9.31 28.47
CA SER A 237 25.94 9.75 29.78
C SER A 237 25.64 8.58 30.72
N TYR A 238 25.69 8.81 32.02
CA TYR A 238 25.56 7.78 33.03
C TYR A 238 24.50 8.14 34.10
N TYR A 239 23.87 7.14 34.67
CA TYR A 239 23.17 7.31 35.95
C TYR A 239 24.18 7.59 37.07
N GLN A 240 25.19 6.75 37.21
CA GLN A 240 26.40 6.97 37.98
C GLN A 240 27.61 6.52 37.15
N GLU A 241 28.68 7.34 37.22
CA GLU A 241 29.91 7.05 36.44
C GLU A 241 30.59 5.72 36.84
N THR A 242 31.01 4.97 35.84
CA THR A 242 31.70 3.70 35.96
C THR A 242 32.59 3.50 34.73
N PRO A 243 33.71 2.74 34.83
CA PRO A 243 34.43 2.34 33.65
C PRO A 243 33.57 1.48 32.73
N VAL A 244 33.49 1.90 31.47
CA VAL A 244 32.82 1.15 30.41
C VAL A 244 33.83 0.86 29.31
N THR A 245 33.98 -0.42 28.97
CA THR A 245 34.68 -0.85 27.76
C THR A 245 33.74 -0.70 26.58
N VAL A 246 34.15 0.08 25.58
CA VAL A 246 33.44 0.30 24.35
C VAL A 246 34.19 -0.50 23.28
N SER A 247 33.58 -1.50 22.69
CA SER A 247 34.15 -2.28 21.58
C SER A 247 33.21 -2.29 20.39
N VAL A 248 33.82 -2.35 19.21
CA VAL A 248 33.10 -2.55 17.94
C VAL A 248 33.69 -3.81 17.31
N GLU A 249 32.83 -4.78 17.02
CA GLU A 249 33.17 -6.04 16.37
C GLU A 249 32.64 -6.06 14.93
N ASP A 250 33.35 -6.72 14.04
CA ASP A 250 32.88 -6.99 12.68
C ASP A 250 31.85 -8.15 12.67
N ALA A 251 31.28 -8.44 11.50
CA ALA A 251 30.30 -9.51 11.35
C ALA A 251 30.83 -10.93 11.69
N ALA A 252 32.14 -11.11 11.75
CA ALA A 252 32.76 -12.36 12.19
C ALA A 252 33.01 -12.40 13.70
N GLY A 253 32.67 -11.36 14.46
CA GLY A 253 32.90 -11.21 15.88
C GLY A 253 34.32 -10.82 16.25
N THR A 254 35.10 -10.29 15.27
CA THR A 254 36.47 -9.82 15.53
C THR A 254 36.43 -8.38 16.00
N VAL A 255 37.13 -8.06 17.10
CA VAL A 255 37.20 -6.68 17.60
C VAL A 255 37.96 -5.81 16.60
N ALA A 256 37.22 -4.93 15.95
CA ALA A 256 37.76 -3.94 14.99
C ALA A 256 38.35 -2.72 15.71
N ALA A 257 37.72 -2.27 16.81
CA ALA A 257 38.23 -1.17 17.62
C ALA A 257 37.72 -1.27 19.07
N GLN A 258 38.54 -0.77 20.01
CA GLN A 258 38.18 -0.80 21.44
C GLN A 258 38.75 0.41 22.20
N ALA A 259 38.02 0.90 23.18
CA ALA A 259 38.47 1.94 24.11
C ALA A 259 37.77 1.80 25.45
N VAL A 260 38.28 2.52 26.49
CA VAL A 260 37.61 2.58 27.80
C VAL A 260 37.31 4.02 28.14
N ILE A 261 36.11 4.26 28.62
CA ILE A 261 35.67 5.58 29.13
C ILE A 261 35.08 5.40 30.54
N SER A 262 35.43 6.30 31.46
CA SER A 262 35.04 6.16 32.87
C SER A 262 34.18 7.31 33.41
N LYS A 263 33.94 8.31 32.58
CA LYS A 263 33.17 9.50 32.91
C LYS A 263 32.26 9.90 31.74
N ALA A 264 31.23 10.66 32.05
CA ALA A 264 30.39 11.24 31.01
C ALA A 264 31.24 12.05 30.02
N GLY A 265 30.95 11.92 28.73
CA GLY A 265 31.68 12.56 27.64
C GLY A 265 31.87 11.67 26.43
N THR A 266 32.83 12.04 25.60
CA THR A 266 32.99 11.48 24.27
C THR A 266 34.15 10.48 24.18
N VAL A 267 33.92 9.35 23.53
CA VAL A 267 34.94 8.40 23.14
C VAL A 267 34.92 8.18 21.63
N THR A 268 36.11 8.06 21.01
CA THR A 268 36.23 7.89 19.58
C THR A 268 36.98 6.59 19.26
N LEU A 269 36.47 5.83 18.31
CA LEU A 269 37.00 4.60 17.77
C LEU A 269 37.24 4.76 16.28
N GLU A 270 38.28 4.12 15.74
CA GLU A 270 38.61 4.16 14.31
C GLU A 270 38.65 2.75 13.71
N ILE A 271 38.00 2.58 12.57
CA ILE A 271 37.99 1.32 11.79
C ILE A 271 38.67 1.59 10.45
N ALA A 272 39.74 0.89 10.15
CA ALA A 272 40.42 0.96 8.87
C ALA A 272 39.69 0.15 7.81
N ASN A 273 39.57 0.69 6.58
CA ASN A 273 38.88 0.07 5.45
C ASN A 273 37.47 -0.45 5.84
N PRO A 274 36.57 0.46 6.22
CA PRO A 274 35.27 0.07 6.74
C PRO A 274 34.37 -0.54 5.65
N GLU A 275 33.62 -1.57 6.02
CA GLU A 275 32.48 -2.08 5.22
C GLU A 275 31.27 -1.18 5.41
N LEU A 276 30.68 -0.70 4.31
CA LEU A 276 29.55 0.23 4.36
C LEU A 276 28.23 -0.51 4.27
N TRP A 277 27.26 -0.06 5.06
CA TRP A 277 25.88 -0.52 5.02
C TRP A 277 25.11 0.13 3.88
N ASN A 278 24.32 -0.65 3.14
CA ASN A 278 23.32 -0.15 2.20
C ASN A 278 22.15 -1.14 2.11
N THR A 279 21.12 -0.80 1.32
CA THR A 279 19.88 -1.61 1.20
C THR A 279 20.07 -2.93 0.48
N GLU A 280 21.14 -3.08 -0.29
CA GLU A 280 21.52 -4.27 -1.06
C GLU A 280 22.50 -5.16 -0.26
N HIS A 281 23.35 -4.50 0.54
CA HIS A 281 24.29 -5.13 1.49
C HIS A 281 24.17 -4.50 2.87
N PRO A 282 23.25 -4.95 3.73
CA PRO A 282 23.04 -4.36 5.05
C PRO A 282 24.07 -4.87 6.07
N TYR A 283 25.35 -4.53 5.86
CA TYR A 283 26.45 -4.93 6.73
C TYR A 283 26.42 -4.17 8.05
N LEU A 284 26.40 -4.90 9.16
CA LEU A 284 26.35 -4.35 10.51
C LEU A 284 27.60 -4.74 11.30
N TYR A 285 28.14 -3.74 12.00
CA TYR A 285 29.07 -3.95 13.11
C TYR A 285 28.28 -4.08 14.41
N THR A 286 28.82 -4.78 15.40
CA THR A 286 28.25 -4.90 16.73
C THR A 286 28.95 -3.96 17.69
N LEU A 287 28.21 -2.99 18.26
CA LEU A 287 28.66 -2.17 19.38
C LEU A 287 28.42 -2.90 20.68
N ILE A 288 29.42 -2.94 21.53
CA ILE A 288 29.32 -3.50 22.87
C ILE A 288 29.77 -2.45 23.89
N LEU A 289 28.86 -2.06 24.78
CA LEU A 289 29.16 -1.22 25.95
C LEU A 289 29.10 -2.11 27.17
N GLN A 290 30.25 -2.37 27.78
CA GLN A 290 30.33 -3.34 28.87
C GLN A 290 30.98 -2.72 30.13
N ASN A 291 30.30 -2.85 31.26
CA ASN A 291 30.84 -2.58 32.57
C ASN A 291 30.86 -3.85 33.44
N ALA A 292 31.04 -3.73 34.75
CA ALA A 292 31.11 -4.88 35.65
C ALA A 292 29.80 -5.65 35.80
N ASP A 293 28.67 -4.98 35.65
CA ASP A 293 27.34 -5.50 36.00
C ASP A 293 26.34 -5.48 34.82
N GLU A 294 26.72 -4.87 33.68
CA GLU A 294 25.83 -4.67 32.55
C GLU A 294 26.58 -4.69 31.20
N THR A 295 25.93 -5.26 30.21
CA THR A 295 26.32 -5.22 28.81
C THR A 295 25.15 -4.68 27.98
N ILE A 296 25.44 -3.70 27.14
CA ILE A 296 24.54 -3.23 26.08
C ILE A 296 25.15 -3.63 24.76
N GLU A 297 24.41 -4.39 23.97
CA GLU A 297 24.78 -4.75 22.61
C GLU A 297 23.83 -4.05 21.63
N ASP A 298 24.39 -3.37 20.64
CA ASP A 298 23.62 -2.65 19.63
C ASP A 298 24.30 -2.75 18.25
N ALA A 299 23.59 -2.45 17.19
CA ALA A 299 24.13 -2.47 15.84
C ALA A 299 24.71 -1.10 15.45
N ILE A 300 25.80 -1.10 14.70
CA ILE A 300 26.32 0.07 14.00
C ILE A 300 26.35 -0.21 12.50
N ALA A 301 25.68 0.64 11.74
CA ALA A 301 25.83 0.69 10.29
C ALA A 301 26.68 1.91 9.89
N LEU A 302 27.71 1.69 9.11
CA LEU A 302 28.56 2.76 8.59
C LEU A 302 28.00 3.23 7.25
N ARG A 303 27.51 4.44 7.21
CA ARG A 303 26.90 5.02 6.00
C ARG A 303 26.99 6.55 5.99
N THR A 304 26.87 7.16 4.81
CA THR A 304 26.74 8.60 4.63
C THR A 304 25.46 8.93 3.89
N VAL A 305 24.82 10.04 4.28
CA VAL A 305 23.66 10.61 3.58
C VAL A 305 23.93 12.07 3.32
N ALA A 306 23.71 12.55 2.11
CA ALA A 306 23.94 13.94 1.74
C ALA A 306 23.01 14.38 0.60
N ILE A 307 22.75 15.69 0.54
CA ILE A 307 22.21 16.33 -0.66
C ILE A 307 23.34 17.13 -1.29
N GLN A 308 23.66 16.82 -2.54
CA GLN A 308 24.66 17.52 -3.34
C GLN A 308 24.02 17.92 -4.67
N GLU A 309 24.17 19.17 -5.08
CA GLU A 309 23.58 19.68 -6.33
C GLU A 309 22.08 19.33 -6.49
N ARG A 310 21.33 19.32 -5.38
CA ARG A 310 19.89 18.97 -5.32
C ARG A 310 19.58 17.52 -5.65
N VAL A 311 20.53 16.62 -5.46
CA VAL A 311 20.37 15.17 -5.62
C VAL A 311 20.62 14.48 -4.28
N LEU A 312 19.82 13.47 -3.96
CA LEU A 312 20.00 12.63 -2.78
C LEU A 312 21.11 11.61 -3.02
N TYR A 313 22.14 11.64 -2.18
CA TYR A 313 23.25 10.69 -2.21
C TYR A 313 23.27 9.84 -0.94
N PHE A 314 23.54 8.56 -1.13
CA PHE A 314 23.81 7.59 -0.07
C PHE A 314 25.13 6.88 -0.38
N ASN A 315 26.09 6.90 0.56
CA ASN A 315 27.45 6.39 0.35
C ASN A 315 28.13 6.92 -0.94
N GLY A 316 27.84 8.15 -1.29
CA GLY A 316 28.40 8.77 -2.51
C GLY A 316 27.72 8.39 -3.82
N GLN A 317 26.70 7.54 -3.79
CA GLN A 317 25.87 7.18 -4.95
C GLN A 317 24.55 7.93 -4.92
N ALA A 318 24.09 8.41 -6.06
CA ALA A 318 22.74 8.94 -6.21
C ALA A 318 21.73 7.77 -6.12
N ILE A 319 20.74 7.88 -5.25
CA ILE A 319 19.78 6.80 -5.03
C ILE A 319 18.35 7.22 -5.36
N LYS A 320 17.49 6.20 -5.56
CA LYS A 320 16.05 6.38 -5.69
C LYS A 320 15.31 5.56 -4.63
N LEU A 321 14.39 6.21 -3.92
CA LEU A 321 13.52 5.53 -2.97
C LEU A 321 12.42 4.79 -3.71
N ARG A 322 12.32 3.51 -3.45
CA ARG A 322 11.24 2.61 -3.86
C ARG A 322 10.48 2.26 -2.59
N GLY A 323 9.67 3.21 -2.13
CA GLY A 323 9.12 3.19 -0.79
C GLY A 323 7.61 2.94 -0.73
N VAL A 324 7.16 2.66 0.50
CA VAL A 324 5.75 2.53 0.86
C VAL A 324 5.49 3.17 2.21
N ASN A 325 4.31 3.77 2.38
CA ASN A 325 3.77 4.21 3.65
C ASN A 325 3.25 3.00 4.43
N ARG A 326 3.52 2.95 5.73
CA ARG A 326 3.10 1.82 6.56
C ARG A 326 2.50 2.28 7.88
N HIS A 327 1.21 1.97 8.06
CA HIS A 327 0.54 2.00 9.36
C HIS A 327 0.72 0.68 10.13
N ASP A 328 0.67 0.76 11.47
CA ASP A 328 0.46 -0.44 12.30
C ASP A 328 -1.02 -0.84 12.20
N SER A 329 -1.32 -1.97 11.56
CA SER A 329 -2.67 -2.49 11.37
C SER A 329 -2.71 -4.01 11.30
N ASP A 330 -3.72 -4.60 11.96
CA ASP A 330 -4.02 -6.04 11.90
C ASP A 330 -5.53 -6.23 12.08
N PRO A 331 -6.18 -7.08 11.26
CA PRO A 331 -7.64 -7.22 11.30
C PRO A 331 -8.19 -7.87 12.57
N VAL A 332 -7.33 -8.47 13.39
CA VAL A 332 -7.72 -9.20 14.63
C VAL A 332 -7.28 -8.46 15.89
N THR A 333 -6.17 -7.73 15.83
CA THR A 333 -5.58 -7.05 17.00
C THR A 333 -5.56 -5.53 16.89
N GLY A 334 -6.20 -4.98 15.83
CA GLY A 334 -6.18 -3.53 15.58
C GLY A 334 -4.78 -3.04 15.25
N PHE A 335 -4.33 -1.95 15.87
CA PHE A 335 -2.95 -1.48 15.66
C PHE A 335 -1.93 -2.05 16.68
N THR A 336 -2.30 -3.13 17.38
CA THR A 336 -1.34 -3.91 18.15
C THR A 336 -0.63 -4.90 17.22
N VAL A 337 0.62 -4.60 16.89
CA VAL A 337 1.46 -5.43 16.02
C VAL A 337 2.70 -5.92 16.77
N ASP A 338 3.03 -7.18 16.60
CA ASP A 338 4.20 -7.82 17.20
C ASP A 338 5.35 -7.99 16.20
N VAL A 339 6.49 -8.48 16.68
CA VAL A 339 7.68 -8.78 15.88
C VAL A 339 7.37 -9.66 14.67
N ALA A 340 6.51 -10.68 14.84
CA ALA A 340 6.19 -11.63 13.77
C ALA A 340 5.39 -10.98 12.64
N LYS A 341 4.45 -10.10 12.98
CA LYS A 341 3.66 -9.33 12.00
C LYS A 341 4.54 -8.33 11.24
N ILE A 342 5.38 -7.58 11.96
CA ILE A 342 6.37 -6.67 11.35
C ILE A 342 7.29 -7.45 10.41
N ARG A 343 7.81 -8.59 10.85
CA ARG A 343 8.66 -9.44 10.00
C ARG A 343 7.94 -9.90 8.72
N LYS A 344 6.66 -10.26 8.82
CA LYS A 344 5.82 -10.62 7.65
C LYS A 344 5.74 -9.47 6.66
N ASP A 345 5.49 -8.25 7.13
CA ASP A 345 5.47 -7.05 6.29
C ASP A 345 6.82 -6.83 5.59
N LEU A 346 7.93 -6.87 6.34
CA LEU A 346 9.27 -6.65 5.80
C LEU A 346 9.68 -7.72 4.77
N VAL A 347 9.28 -8.99 4.98
CA VAL A 347 9.48 -10.08 4.00
C VAL A 347 8.75 -9.74 2.70
N LEU A 348 7.45 -9.47 2.77
CA LEU A 348 6.66 -9.15 1.59
C LEU A 348 7.17 -7.89 0.86
N MET A 349 7.59 -6.87 1.60
CA MET A 349 8.19 -5.68 1.00
C MET A 349 9.47 -6.01 0.23
N LYS A 350 10.37 -6.82 0.81
CA LYS A 350 11.58 -7.27 0.08
C LYS A 350 11.25 -8.12 -1.14
N GLU A 351 10.29 -9.02 -1.04
CA GLU A 351 9.82 -9.84 -2.16
C GLU A 351 9.27 -9.02 -3.33
N HIS A 352 8.88 -7.77 -3.07
CA HIS A 352 8.28 -6.86 -4.04
C HIS A 352 9.14 -5.62 -4.36
N ASN A 353 10.46 -5.70 -4.14
CA ASN A 353 11.47 -4.71 -4.54
C ASN A 353 11.44 -3.36 -3.79
N PHE A 354 10.80 -3.27 -2.64
CA PHE A 354 10.89 -2.09 -1.79
C PHE A 354 12.27 -1.95 -1.15
N ASN A 355 12.78 -0.71 -1.06
CA ASN A 355 14.00 -0.38 -0.34
C ASN A 355 13.78 0.64 0.77
N ALA A 356 12.57 1.23 0.89
CA ALA A 356 12.29 2.30 1.84
C ALA A 356 10.88 2.19 2.45
N ILE A 357 10.74 2.70 3.68
CA ILE A 357 9.47 2.73 4.42
C ILE A 357 9.32 4.10 5.06
N ARG A 358 8.12 4.71 4.98
CA ARG A 358 7.73 5.83 5.84
C ARG A 358 6.85 5.30 6.95
N SER A 359 7.21 5.64 8.21
CA SER A 359 6.42 5.30 9.38
C SER A 359 5.22 6.24 9.49
N SER A 360 4.26 6.09 8.62
CA SER A 360 3.07 6.95 8.56
C SER A 360 2.11 6.61 9.70
N HIS A 361 1.65 7.56 10.56
CA HIS A 361 2.20 8.91 10.70
C HIS A 361 2.65 9.08 12.15
N TYR A 362 3.52 8.19 12.62
CA TYR A 362 4.02 8.10 14.00
C TYR A 362 5.23 7.19 14.11
N PRO A 363 6.06 7.35 15.16
CA PRO A 363 7.16 6.41 15.39
C PRO A 363 6.65 4.99 15.64
N ASN A 364 7.18 4.02 14.90
CA ASN A 364 6.86 2.61 15.10
C ASN A 364 7.46 2.06 16.40
N ALA A 365 7.15 0.79 16.74
CA ALA A 365 7.79 0.11 17.87
C ALA A 365 9.32 0.16 17.72
N PRO A 366 10.09 0.32 18.81
CA PRO A 366 11.54 0.57 18.71
C PRO A 366 12.32 -0.52 17.94
N TYR A 367 11.94 -1.78 18.09
CA TYR A 367 12.58 -2.90 17.41
C TYR A 367 12.32 -2.91 15.88
N PHE A 368 11.28 -2.23 15.39
CA PHE A 368 11.05 -2.07 13.94
C PHE A 368 12.27 -1.46 13.24
N TYR A 369 12.84 -0.40 13.81
CA TYR A 369 14.00 0.27 13.22
C TYR A 369 15.26 -0.60 13.30
N GLN A 370 15.42 -1.36 14.38
CA GLN A 370 16.52 -2.34 14.47
C GLN A 370 16.39 -3.46 13.43
N MET A 371 15.15 -3.90 13.14
CA MET A 371 14.87 -4.84 12.05
C MET A 371 15.14 -4.19 10.68
N CYS A 372 14.81 -2.92 10.48
CA CYS A 372 15.14 -2.18 9.26
C CYS A 372 16.65 -2.03 9.05
N ASP A 373 17.43 -1.75 10.13
CA ASP A 373 18.88 -1.77 10.09
C ASP A 373 19.42 -3.14 9.63
N ARG A 374 18.87 -4.22 10.20
CA ARG A 374 19.27 -5.63 9.93
C ARG A 374 18.93 -6.06 8.51
N TYR A 375 17.75 -5.66 8.01
CA TYR A 375 17.21 -6.16 6.75
C TYR A 375 17.38 -5.21 5.56
N GLY A 376 18.03 -4.07 5.78
CA GLY A 376 18.41 -3.15 4.71
C GLY A 376 17.24 -2.34 4.14
N PHE A 377 16.45 -1.68 4.99
CA PHE A 377 15.48 -0.69 4.57
C PHE A 377 15.90 0.71 4.96
N LEU A 378 15.71 1.69 4.09
CA LEU A 378 15.79 3.11 4.44
C LEU A 378 14.47 3.54 5.09
N VAL A 379 14.54 4.38 6.10
CA VAL A 379 13.34 4.82 6.83
C VAL A 379 13.22 6.34 6.85
N CYS A 380 12.00 6.81 6.57
CA CYS A 380 11.53 8.14 6.92
C CYS A 380 10.78 8.01 8.24
N ASP A 381 11.41 8.38 9.36
CA ASP A 381 10.81 8.33 10.68
C ASP A 381 10.00 9.60 10.92
N GLU A 382 8.72 9.44 11.31
CA GLU A 382 7.78 10.54 11.38
C GLU A 382 7.28 10.77 12.80
N ALA A 383 7.26 12.04 13.20
CA ALA A 383 6.73 12.44 14.51
C ALA A 383 5.23 12.21 14.60
N ASP A 384 4.76 11.80 15.77
CA ASP A 384 3.34 11.53 16.07
C ASP A 384 2.52 12.83 16.07
N ILE A 385 2.39 13.43 14.88
CA ILE A 385 1.73 14.73 14.68
C ILE A 385 0.90 14.67 13.41
N GLU A 386 -0.41 14.71 13.58
CA GLU A 386 -1.37 15.01 12.53
C GLU A 386 -2.51 15.86 13.08
N ALA A 387 -2.76 17.01 12.43
CA ALA A 387 -3.80 17.95 12.78
C ALA A 387 -4.55 18.41 11.53
N HIS A 388 -5.20 17.45 10.85
CA HIS A 388 -5.90 17.70 9.59
C HIS A 388 -7.27 18.35 9.81
N GLY A 389 -7.96 18.01 10.90
CA GLY A 389 -9.32 18.46 11.18
C GLY A 389 -9.55 19.98 11.10
N PRO A 390 -8.62 20.88 11.47
CA PRO A 390 -8.81 22.33 11.30
C PRO A 390 -9.01 22.77 9.85
N PHE A 391 -8.56 22.01 8.86
CA PHE A 391 -8.84 22.24 7.44
C PHE A 391 -10.36 22.19 7.14
N MET A 392 -11.13 21.38 7.87
CA MET A 392 -12.58 21.17 7.70
C MET A 392 -13.45 22.12 8.53
N LEU A 393 -12.87 22.99 9.34
CA LEU A 393 -13.64 23.91 10.17
C LEU A 393 -14.55 24.83 9.33
N TYR A 394 -15.77 25.08 9.82
CA TYR A 394 -16.73 25.93 9.16
C TYR A 394 -16.19 27.33 8.84
N ARG A 395 -16.40 27.79 7.61
CA ARG A 395 -16.04 29.10 7.09
C ARG A 395 -17.21 29.70 6.32
N LYS A 396 -17.42 31.01 6.48
CA LYS A 396 -18.44 31.71 5.70
C LYS A 396 -18.09 31.76 4.21
N GLU A 397 -16.81 31.98 3.90
CA GLU A 397 -16.26 31.95 2.56
C GLU A 397 -15.24 30.79 2.47
N ASP A 398 -15.64 29.74 1.77
CA ASP A 398 -14.86 28.52 1.63
C ASP A 398 -13.96 28.60 0.38
N THR A 399 -12.83 29.26 0.53
CA THR A 399 -11.77 29.36 -0.46
C THR A 399 -10.48 28.71 0.08
N ASP A 400 -9.59 28.25 -0.80
CA ASP A 400 -8.30 27.68 -0.39
C ASP A 400 -7.49 28.63 0.47
N TYR A 401 -7.50 29.94 0.14
CA TYR A 401 -6.86 30.96 0.98
C TYR A 401 -7.38 30.94 2.43
N ASN A 402 -8.70 30.95 2.61
CA ASN A 402 -9.32 30.92 3.92
C ASN A 402 -9.15 29.58 4.63
N ARG A 403 -9.12 28.47 3.88
CA ARG A 403 -8.84 27.14 4.41
C ARG A 403 -7.44 27.07 4.99
N PHE A 404 -6.44 27.40 4.17
CA PHE A 404 -5.03 27.35 4.61
C PHE A 404 -4.74 28.34 5.73
N LYS A 405 -5.26 29.56 5.64
CA LYS A 405 -5.13 30.54 6.71
C LYS A 405 -5.66 30.00 8.05
N LYS A 406 -6.90 29.48 8.04
CA LYS A 406 -7.53 28.97 9.26
C LYS A 406 -6.85 27.72 9.79
N TRP A 407 -6.39 26.84 8.93
CA TRP A 407 -5.64 25.66 9.29
C TRP A 407 -4.34 26.02 10.00
N ASN A 408 -3.56 26.93 9.43
CA ASN A 408 -2.32 27.40 10.03
C ASN A 408 -2.52 28.07 11.40
N GLU A 409 -3.49 28.97 11.50
CA GLU A 409 -3.72 29.79 12.73
C GLU A 409 -4.16 28.97 13.96
N LYS A 410 -4.64 27.73 13.78
CA LYS A 410 -5.28 26.96 14.86
C LYS A 410 -4.31 26.16 15.71
N ILE A 411 -3.28 25.58 15.10
CA ILE A 411 -2.31 24.72 15.79
C ILE A 411 -0.88 25.09 15.37
N ALA A 412 -0.59 25.07 14.06
CA ALA A 412 0.77 25.25 13.54
C ALA A 412 1.41 26.60 13.91
N ASP A 413 0.65 27.69 13.85
CA ASP A 413 1.06 29.07 14.18
C ASP A 413 0.63 29.55 15.58
N ASP A 414 -0.09 28.73 16.36
CA ASP A 414 -0.46 29.07 17.72
C ASP A 414 0.65 28.65 18.71
N PRO A 415 1.35 29.60 19.35
CA PRO A 415 2.43 29.29 20.29
C PRO A 415 2.02 28.44 21.50
N ALA A 416 0.73 28.30 21.80
CA ALA A 416 0.25 27.44 22.87
C ALA A 416 0.58 25.95 22.60
N TRP A 417 0.72 25.57 21.32
CA TRP A 417 1.03 24.20 20.91
C TRP A 417 2.55 23.93 20.81
N GLU A 418 3.40 24.91 21.02
CA GLU A 418 4.86 24.77 20.84
C GLU A 418 5.43 23.58 21.62
N GLN A 419 5.07 23.47 22.91
CA GLN A 419 5.59 22.39 23.77
C GLN A 419 5.13 21.03 23.30
N ALA A 420 3.85 20.87 22.96
CA ALA A 420 3.28 19.60 22.50
C ALA A 420 3.92 19.13 21.18
N ILE A 421 4.12 20.03 20.22
CA ILE A 421 4.78 19.70 18.93
C ILE A 421 6.26 19.37 19.14
N LEU A 422 6.98 20.19 19.91
CA LEU A 422 8.41 19.96 20.17
C LEU A 422 8.66 18.69 20.97
N ASP A 423 7.82 18.34 21.93
CA ASP A 423 7.98 17.13 22.73
C ASP A 423 7.90 15.87 21.86
N ARG A 424 6.91 15.79 20.96
CA ARG A 424 6.73 14.67 20.02
C ARG A 424 7.96 14.48 19.13
N VAL A 425 8.46 15.54 18.51
CA VAL A 425 9.67 15.50 17.70
C VAL A 425 10.90 15.11 18.51
N LYS A 426 11.05 15.67 19.74
CA LYS A 426 12.20 15.37 20.62
C LYS A 426 12.20 13.91 21.08
N ARG A 427 11.04 13.35 21.43
CA ARG A 427 10.92 11.94 21.86
C ARG A 427 11.28 10.98 20.72
N MET A 428 10.76 11.23 19.52
CA MET A 428 11.13 10.45 18.31
C MET A 428 12.65 10.48 18.10
N VAL A 429 13.23 11.67 17.94
CA VAL A 429 14.66 11.81 17.64
C VAL A 429 15.55 11.28 18.75
N ALA A 430 15.20 11.51 20.03
CA ALA A 430 15.99 11.01 21.14
C ALA A 430 15.98 9.49 21.25
N ARG A 431 14.85 8.84 21.00
CA ARG A 431 14.70 7.39 21.05
C ARG A 431 15.46 6.72 19.91
N ASP A 432 15.33 7.27 18.69
CA ASP A 432 15.73 6.57 17.46
C ASP A 432 17.04 7.09 16.84
N LYS A 433 17.70 8.05 17.51
CA LYS A 433 18.94 8.72 17.02
C LYS A 433 20.08 7.77 16.62
N ASN A 434 20.12 6.55 17.17
CA ASN A 434 21.14 5.56 16.87
C ASN A 434 20.69 4.53 15.80
N ARG A 435 19.53 4.73 15.15
CA ARG A 435 19.06 3.85 14.08
C ARG A 435 19.59 4.35 12.74
N PHE A 436 20.39 3.56 12.08
CA PHE A 436 21.11 3.95 10.87
C PHE A 436 20.23 3.88 9.62
N CYS A 437 19.21 3.05 9.62
CA CYS A 437 18.19 2.98 8.57
C CYS A 437 17.46 4.31 8.38
N ILE A 438 17.32 5.12 9.43
CA ILE A 438 16.66 6.41 9.36
C ILE A 438 17.55 7.39 8.61
N ILE A 439 17.05 7.88 7.48
CA ILE A 439 17.73 8.90 6.65
C ILE A 439 16.99 10.23 6.65
N PHE A 440 15.67 10.20 6.96
CA PHE A 440 14.84 11.38 7.08
C PHE A 440 14.20 11.47 8.46
N TRP A 441 14.26 12.68 9.04
CA TRP A 441 13.39 13.10 10.12
C TRP A 441 12.21 13.87 9.53
N SER A 442 11.00 13.35 9.71
CA SER A 442 9.75 13.98 9.29
C SER A 442 9.06 14.64 10.49
N MET A 443 8.63 15.88 10.31
CA MET A 443 8.03 16.65 11.41
C MET A 443 6.57 16.28 11.69
N GLY A 444 5.97 15.41 10.91
CA GLY A 444 4.59 14.98 11.00
C GLY A 444 3.88 14.99 9.66
N ASN A 445 2.57 14.80 9.69
CA ASN A 445 1.68 14.73 8.56
C ASN A 445 0.60 15.81 8.64
N GLU A 446 0.09 16.28 7.52
CA GLU A 446 -1.11 17.10 7.28
C GLU A 446 -1.53 18.06 8.42
N SER A 447 -0.60 18.90 8.89
CA SER A 447 -0.82 19.79 10.03
C SER A 447 -0.54 21.27 9.72
N ALA A 448 -0.54 21.64 8.43
CA ALA A 448 -0.16 22.97 7.95
C ALA A 448 1.27 23.37 8.35
N TYR A 449 1.69 24.63 8.17
CA TYR A 449 3.03 25.09 8.50
C TYR A 449 2.97 26.38 9.32
N GLY A 450 3.78 26.45 10.38
CA GLY A 450 3.78 27.59 11.26
C GLY A 450 5.01 27.69 12.15
N CYS A 451 5.03 28.67 13.03
CA CYS A 451 6.16 28.98 13.91
C CYS A 451 6.57 27.76 14.79
N ASN A 452 5.66 26.87 15.13
CA ASN A 452 5.97 25.68 15.92
C ASN A 452 6.80 24.65 15.13
N PHE A 453 6.48 24.46 13.85
CA PHE A 453 7.26 23.59 12.96
C PHE A 453 8.60 24.20 12.56
N GLU A 454 8.70 25.53 12.42
CA GLU A 454 10.01 26.22 12.25
C GLU A 454 10.95 25.92 13.43
N LYS A 455 10.44 25.97 14.67
CA LYS A 455 11.21 25.67 15.88
C LYS A 455 11.57 24.18 15.95
N ALA A 456 10.65 23.30 15.62
CA ALA A 456 10.89 21.84 15.60
C ALA A 456 12.01 21.49 14.60
N LEU A 457 11.93 22.01 13.38
CA LEU A 457 12.96 21.84 12.35
C LEU A 457 14.32 22.38 12.79
N ALA A 458 14.36 23.59 13.33
CA ALA A 458 15.60 24.21 13.81
C ALA A 458 16.23 23.40 14.96
N TRP A 459 15.41 22.87 15.89
CA TRP A 459 15.89 22.00 16.95
C TRP A 459 16.45 20.70 16.39
N THR A 460 15.73 20.03 15.47
CA THR A 460 16.14 18.77 14.86
C THR A 460 17.47 18.91 14.12
N LYS A 461 17.62 19.93 13.28
CA LYS A 461 18.88 20.19 12.55
C LYS A 461 20.05 20.48 13.48
N LYS A 462 19.81 21.19 14.58
CA LYS A 462 20.84 21.45 15.59
C LYS A 462 21.23 20.20 16.34
N TYR A 463 20.23 19.38 16.70
CA TYR A 463 20.43 18.15 17.48
C TYR A 463 21.08 17.07 16.60
N ASP A 464 20.57 16.82 15.42
CA ASP A 464 21.07 15.82 14.48
C ASP A 464 21.27 16.37 13.06
N PRO A 465 22.44 16.95 12.77
CA PRO A 465 22.75 17.45 11.44
C PRO A 465 23.11 16.35 10.43
N SER A 466 23.21 15.10 10.85
CA SER A 466 23.63 13.95 10.02
C SER A 466 22.52 13.39 9.15
N ARG A 467 21.27 13.79 9.39
CA ARG A 467 20.09 13.35 8.66
C ARG A 467 19.36 14.50 8.00
N ILE A 468 18.58 14.15 7.00
CA ILE A 468 17.81 15.07 6.18
C ILE A 468 16.47 15.34 6.87
N THR A 469 16.00 16.58 6.83
CA THR A 469 14.71 16.97 7.38
C THR A 469 13.70 17.20 6.28
N GLN A 470 12.49 16.73 6.49
CA GLN A 470 11.36 16.94 5.60
C GLN A 470 10.07 17.25 6.36
N TYR A 471 9.13 17.92 5.70
CA TYR A 471 7.76 18.13 6.15
C TYR A 471 6.90 18.55 4.96
N GLU A 472 5.95 17.69 4.54
CA GLU A 472 5.18 17.91 3.31
C GLU A 472 4.20 19.09 3.43
N SER A 473 3.60 19.28 4.63
CA SER A 473 2.63 20.35 4.88
C SER A 473 3.22 21.76 4.84
N ALA A 474 4.53 21.91 4.69
CA ALA A 474 5.18 23.20 4.49
C ALA A 474 4.66 24.00 3.27
N ARG A 475 3.97 23.34 2.34
CA ARG A 475 3.25 24.00 1.23
C ARG A 475 1.95 24.69 1.67
N TYR A 476 1.29 24.21 2.71
CA TYR A 476 0.00 24.71 3.21
C TYR A 476 0.25 25.79 4.26
N ARG A 477 0.30 27.03 3.81
CA ARG A 477 0.72 28.17 4.62
C ARG A 477 -0.29 29.29 4.61
N ASN A 478 -0.25 30.10 5.65
CA ASN A 478 -0.92 31.38 5.68
C ASN A 478 -0.16 32.36 4.78
N TYR A 479 -0.75 32.77 3.66
CA TYR A 479 -0.08 33.66 2.69
C TYR A 479 0.16 35.08 3.21
N ASP A 480 -0.40 35.45 4.36
CA ASP A 480 -0.18 36.73 5.02
C ASP A 480 1.08 36.72 5.91
N VAL A 481 1.72 35.57 6.10
CA VAL A 481 2.89 35.37 6.96
C VAL A 481 4.10 34.91 6.14
N THR A 482 5.27 35.38 6.55
CA THR A 482 6.54 34.90 5.95
C THR A 482 7.17 33.89 6.88
N TYR A 483 7.43 32.70 6.35
CA TYR A 483 7.99 31.58 7.10
C TYR A 483 9.44 31.28 6.71
N ASP A 484 10.18 30.66 7.64
CA ASP A 484 11.55 30.18 7.41
C ASP A 484 11.54 28.70 6.96
N TYR A 485 12.01 28.43 5.75
CA TYR A 485 12.17 27.10 5.17
C TYR A 485 13.63 26.64 5.13
N SER A 486 14.56 27.35 5.77
CA SER A 486 16.00 27.08 5.68
C SER A 486 16.41 25.73 6.28
N ASN A 487 15.63 25.25 7.25
CA ASN A 487 15.85 23.97 7.91
C ASN A 487 15.09 22.79 7.26
N LEU A 488 14.40 22.99 6.14
CA LEU A 488 13.86 21.93 5.30
C LEU A 488 14.86 21.63 4.19
N ASP A 489 15.26 20.37 4.07
CA ASP A 489 16.23 19.96 3.03
C ASP A 489 15.56 19.55 1.72
N LEU A 490 14.30 19.09 1.78
CA LEU A 490 13.53 18.56 0.66
C LEU A 490 12.32 19.43 0.33
N TYR A 491 11.86 19.34 -0.92
CA TYR A 491 10.54 19.75 -1.34
C TYR A 491 9.66 18.49 -1.44
N SER A 492 8.76 18.34 -0.48
CA SER A 492 7.93 17.15 -0.35
C SER A 492 6.51 17.42 -0.81
N ARG A 493 5.89 16.45 -1.46
CA ARG A 493 4.52 16.53 -1.99
C ARG A 493 3.75 15.23 -1.81
N MET A 494 2.45 15.37 -1.63
CA MET A 494 1.47 14.29 -1.73
C MET A 494 0.73 14.41 -3.05
N TYR A 495 0.55 13.31 -3.74
CA TYR A 495 -0.29 13.13 -4.94
C TYR A 495 -0.18 14.24 -6.00
N PRO A 496 0.99 14.78 -6.33
CA PRO A 496 1.09 15.78 -7.38
C PRO A 496 0.82 15.16 -8.75
N ALA A 497 0.07 15.84 -9.60
CA ALA A 497 0.02 15.46 -11.00
C ALA A 497 1.42 15.52 -11.64
N LEU A 498 1.68 14.68 -12.64
CA LEU A 498 2.99 14.64 -13.32
C LEU A 498 3.41 16.02 -13.86
N SER A 499 2.42 16.78 -14.37
CA SER A 499 2.65 18.17 -14.84
C SER A 499 3.07 19.14 -13.73
N GLU A 500 2.61 18.94 -12.49
CA GLU A 500 3.05 19.76 -11.34
C GLU A 500 4.50 19.44 -10.95
N ILE A 501 4.89 18.16 -11.08
CA ILE A 501 6.29 17.74 -10.86
C ILE A 501 7.19 18.40 -11.93
N GLU A 502 6.82 18.30 -13.21
CA GLU A 502 7.55 18.91 -14.31
C GLU A 502 7.66 20.44 -14.12
N GLU A 503 6.55 21.08 -13.75
CA GLU A 503 6.54 22.53 -13.49
C GLU A 503 7.52 22.93 -12.38
N TYR A 504 7.56 22.19 -11.26
CA TYR A 504 8.51 22.45 -10.18
C TYR A 504 9.95 22.28 -10.66
N LEU A 505 10.24 21.18 -11.34
CA LEU A 505 11.59 20.89 -11.83
C LEU A 505 12.08 21.92 -12.86
N GLU A 506 11.19 22.49 -13.67
CA GLU A 506 11.51 23.49 -14.68
C GLU A 506 11.66 24.91 -14.09
N LYS A 507 10.73 25.31 -13.19
CA LYS A 507 10.62 26.72 -12.74
C LYS A 507 11.39 27.01 -11.45
N ASP A 508 11.38 26.09 -10.49
CA ASP A 508 12.02 26.27 -9.19
C ASP A 508 13.17 25.27 -9.03
N GLY A 509 12.88 24.01 -8.78
CA GLY A 509 13.85 22.94 -8.59
C GLY A 509 14.95 23.27 -7.58
N SER A 510 14.66 24.13 -6.58
CA SER A 510 15.64 24.61 -5.59
C SER A 510 16.09 23.53 -4.63
N LYS A 511 15.26 22.53 -4.38
CA LYS A 511 15.50 21.38 -3.50
C LYS A 511 15.20 20.07 -4.22
N PRO A 512 15.74 18.94 -3.76
CA PRO A 512 15.31 17.63 -4.25
C PRO A 512 13.81 17.43 -4.01
N PHE A 513 13.16 16.72 -4.93
CA PHE A 513 11.72 16.46 -4.87
C PHE A 513 11.45 15.06 -4.27
N LEU A 514 10.68 15.01 -3.19
CA LEU A 514 10.23 13.77 -2.57
C LEU A 514 8.72 13.60 -2.70
N LEU A 515 8.28 12.46 -3.21
CA LEU A 515 6.88 12.02 -3.18
C LEU A 515 6.63 11.31 -1.84
N VAL A 516 6.13 12.02 -0.83
CA VAL A 516 5.85 11.37 0.47
C VAL A 516 4.64 10.47 0.39
N GLU A 517 3.71 10.77 -0.54
CA GLU A 517 2.59 9.92 -0.91
C GLU A 517 2.29 10.08 -2.40
N TYR A 518 2.07 8.95 -3.09
CA TYR A 518 1.66 8.91 -4.48
C TYR A 518 1.00 7.57 -4.82
N CYS A 519 0.32 7.49 -5.96
CA CYS A 519 -0.32 6.27 -6.44
C CYS A 519 -1.21 5.62 -5.37
N HIS A 520 -2.24 6.37 -4.91
CA HIS A 520 -3.20 5.89 -3.91
C HIS A 520 -3.80 4.55 -4.34
N SER A 521 -3.60 3.49 -3.53
CA SER A 521 -3.77 2.09 -3.94
C SER A 521 -5.16 1.52 -3.63
N MET A 522 -6.16 2.39 -3.48
CA MET A 522 -7.51 2.01 -3.07
C MET A 522 -8.19 1.09 -4.09
N GLY A 523 -8.64 -0.07 -3.64
CA GLY A 523 -9.36 -1.06 -4.43
C GLY A 523 -8.60 -1.52 -5.68
N ASN A 524 -9.25 -1.46 -6.86
CA ASN A 524 -8.60 -1.73 -8.13
C ASN A 524 -7.73 -0.55 -8.54
N GLY A 525 -6.46 -0.57 -8.11
CA GLY A 525 -5.45 0.46 -8.36
C GLY A 525 -4.08 -0.01 -7.88
N PRO A 526 -3.06 0.89 -8.00
CA PRO A 526 -3.03 2.08 -8.83
C PRO A 526 -2.72 1.78 -10.30
N GLY A 527 -3.17 2.62 -11.23
CA GLY A 527 -2.98 2.46 -12.67
C GLY A 527 -1.81 3.26 -13.25
N ASP A 528 -1.23 4.20 -12.50
CA ASP A 528 -0.25 5.18 -12.99
C ASP A 528 1.17 4.99 -12.43
N LEU A 529 1.47 3.85 -11.82
CA LEU A 529 2.80 3.52 -11.25
C LEU A 529 3.93 3.65 -12.27
N GLU A 530 3.73 3.17 -13.48
CA GLU A 530 4.75 3.24 -14.55
C GLU A 530 5.07 4.69 -14.93
N ASP A 531 4.05 5.55 -14.99
CA ASP A 531 4.23 6.95 -15.38
C ASP A 531 5.02 7.72 -14.30
N TYR A 532 4.72 7.49 -13.02
CA TYR A 532 5.54 8.04 -11.93
C TYR A 532 6.96 7.45 -11.92
N PHE A 533 7.13 6.16 -12.18
CA PHE A 533 8.46 5.57 -12.32
C PHE A 533 9.28 6.28 -13.40
N GLN A 534 8.69 6.54 -14.56
CA GLN A 534 9.38 7.20 -15.66
C GLN A 534 9.85 8.63 -15.29
N ILE A 535 9.03 9.44 -14.64
CA ILE A 535 9.41 10.79 -14.23
C ILE A 535 10.48 10.77 -13.13
N ILE A 536 10.38 9.83 -12.18
CA ILE A 536 11.37 9.63 -11.11
C ILE A 536 12.73 9.29 -11.68
N GLN A 537 12.79 8.41 -12.68
CA GLN A 537 14.06 8.00 -13.29
C GLN A 537 14.64 9.06 -14.23
N LYS A 538 13.79 9.88 -14.85
CA LYS A 538 14.20 10.89 -15.84
C LYS A 538 15.01 12.03 -15.22
N ASP A 539 14.73 12.43 -13.98
CA ASP A 539 15.38 13.56 -13.32
C ASP A 539 16.11 13.13 -12.05
N ALA A 540 17.40 13.43 -11.95
CA ALA A 540 18.21 13.08 -10.80
C ALA A 540 17.75 13.74 -9.49
N ARG A 541 17.08 14.91 -9.56
CA ARG A 541 16.54 15.64 -8.41
C ARG A 541 15.32 14.98 -7.77
N MET A 542 14.67 14.03 -8.46
CA MET A 542 13.60 13.22 -7.88
C MET A 542 14.21 12.18 -6.93
N CYS A 543 13.86 12.24 -5.65
CA CYS A 543 14.32 11.27 -4.65
C CYS A 543 13.65 9.89 -4.81
N GLY A 544 12.53 9.81 -5.54
CA GLY A 544 11.58 8.71 -5.48
C GLY A 544 10.46 9.03 -4.52
N GLY A 545 9.89 8.02 -3.87
CA GLY A 545 8.76 8.28 -2.96
C GLY A 545 8.21 7.03 -2.28
N PHE A 546 7.07 7.24 -1.61
CA PHE A 546 6.38 6.23 -0.84
C PHE A 546 4.93 6.09 -1.36
N VAL A 547 4.60 4.92 -1.89
CA VAL A 547 3.22 4.62 -2.33
C VAL A 547 2.29 4.65 -1.11
N TRP A 548 1.12 5.22 -1.25
CA TRP A 548 0.06 5.14 -0.27
C TRP A 548 -0.89 4.00 -0.63
N GLU A 549 -1.08 2.96 0.18
CA GLU A 549 -0.23 2.57 1.30
C GLU A 549 -0.02 1.04 1.33
N TRP A 550 0.51 0.53 2.45
CA TRP A 550 0.87 -0.88 2.56
C TRP A 550 -0.33 -1.82 2.66
N CYS A 551 -1.29 -1.53 3.55
CA CYS A 551 -2.29 -2.52 3.95
C CYS A 551 -3.68 -1.92 4.11
N ASP A 552 -4.69 -2.56 3.56
CA ASP A 552 -6.09 -2.28 3.87
C ASP A 552 -6.35 -2.33 5.38
N HIS A 553 -7.03 -1.33 5.92
CA HIS A 553 -7.43 -1.30 7.32
C HIS A 553 -8.87 -1.76 7.49
N ALA A 554 -9.06 -2.96 8.02
CA ALA A 554 -10.38 -3.50 8.33
C ALA A 554 -10.35 -4.36 9.59
N VAL A 555 -11.51 -4.50 10.22
CA VAL A 555 -11.71 -5.34 11.39
C VAL A 555 -12.40 -6.64 10.98
N ALA A 556 -11.81 -7.78 11.34
CA ALA A 556 -12.40 -9.10 11.05
C ALA A 556 -13.54 -9.43 12.01
N HIS A 557 -14.74 -9.65 11.49
CA HIS A 557 -15.97 -10.02 12.23
C HIS A 557 -16.41 -11.46 11.95
N GLY A 558 -15.47 -12.40 11.97
CA GLY A 558 -15.74 -13.82 11.73
C GLY A 558 -16.02 -14.13 10.25
N LEU A 559 -16.73 -15.23 10.00
CA LEU A 559 -17.00 -15.72 8.65
C LEU A 559 -18.46 -15.49 8.24
N ALA A 560 -18.67 -15.21 6.96
CA ALA A 560 -19.97 -15.23 6.32
C ALA A 560 -20.42 -16.67 5.99
N GLU A 561 -21.68 -16.86 5.59
CA GLU A 561 -22.22 -18.19 5.21
C GLU A 561 -21.47 -18.81 4.02
N ASN A 562 -20.94 -18.01 3.13
CA ASN A 562 -20.13 -18.45 1.98
C ASN A 562 -18.66 -18.73 2.33
N GLY A 563 -18.28 -18.63 3.61
CA GLY A 563 -16.93 -18.91 4.11
C GLY A 563 -15.93 -17.75 3.98
N LYS A 564 -16.31 -16.59 3.41
CA LYS A 564 -15.47 -15.41 3.33
C LYS A 564 -15.37 -14.72 4.69
N THR A 565 -14.21 -14.14 5.01
CA THR A 565 -14.05 -13.27 6.18
C THR A 565 -14.89 -12.02 6.01
N LYS A 566 -15.66 -11.67 7.06
CA LYS A 566 -16.36 -10.39 7.12
C LYS A 566 -15.36 -9.33 7.56
N TYR A 567 -14.86 -8.56 6.62
CA TYR A 567 -14.06 -7.37 6.91
C TYR A 567 -14.96 -6.16 7.00
N TYR A 568 -14.91 -5.47 8.14
CA TYR A 568 -15.67 -4.26 8.42
C TYR A 568 -14.77 -3.05 8.31
N TYR A 569 -15.25 -2.03 7.58
CA TYR A 569 -14.58 -0.73 7.42
C TYR A 569 -15.46 0.39 8.02
N GLY A 570 -15.15 1.66 7.75
CA GLY A 570 -15.89 2.79 8.34
C GLY A 570 -17.39 2.78 8.01
N GLY A 571 -18.22 2.94 9.03
CA GLY A 571 -19.68 2.90 8.96
C GLY A 571 -20.32 1.55 9.26
N ASP A 572 -19.53 0.47 9.31
CA ASP A 572 -20.05 -0.88 9.57
C ASP A 572 -20.27 -1.17 11.06
N HIS A 573 -19.68 -0.37 11.93
CA HIS A 573 -19.72 -0.56 13.37
C HIS A 573 -20.88 0.20 14.06
N GLY A 574 -21.71 0.92 13.28
CA GLY A 574 -22.83 1.72 13.78
C GLY A 574 -22.48 3.15 14.13
N GLU A 575 -21.25 3.57 13.87
CA GLU A 575 -20.79 4.94 14.02
C GLU A 575 -21.45 5.86 12.98
N THR A 576 -21.76 7.09 13.39
CA THR A 576 -22.43 8.07 12.54
C THR A 576 -21.47 9.04 11.83
N ILE A 577 -20.26 9.19 12.36
CA ILE A 577 -19.18 10.01 11.76
C ILE A 577 -18.14 9.04 11.26
N HIS A 578 -18.03 8.89 9.93
CA HIS A 578 -17.07 7.97 9.31
C HIS A 578 -16.78 8.39 7.86
N ASP A 579 -15.69 7.89 7.31
CA ASP A 579 -15.28 8.11 5.93
C ASP A 579 -15.36 6.83 5.06
N GLY A 580 -16.20 5.86 5.46
CA GLY A 580 -16.54 4.66 4.69
C GLY A 580 -15.36 3.74 4.46
N ASN A 581 -15.23 3.25 3.23
CA ASN A 581 -14.16 2.34 2.83
C ASN A 581 -12.84 3.06 2.43
N PHE A 582 -12.67 4.34 2.79
CA PHE A 582 -11.46 5.09 2.39
C PHE A 582 -10.18 4.49 3.00
N CYS A 583 -10.30 3.73 4.09
CA CYS A 583 -9.24 2.95 4.71
C CYS A 583 -8.88 1.62 3.99
N MET A 584 -9.51 1.34 2.84
CA MET A 584 -9.26 0.14 2.03
C MET A 584 -8.36 0.51 0.85
N ASP A 585 -7.18 1.03 1.15
CA ASP A 585 -6.28 1.70 0.23
C ASP A 585 -4.86 1.08 0.20
N GLY A 586 -4.76 -0.16 0.68
CA GLY A 586 -3.53 -0.92 0.74
C GLY A 586 -3.12 -1.63 -0.55
N LEU A 587 -1.82 -1.91 -0.66
CA LEU A 587 -1.25 -2.83 -1.66
C LEU A 587 -1.45 -4.30 -1.27
N VAL A 588 -1.82 -4.56 -0.02
CA VAL A 588 -2.19 -5.90 0.47
C VAL A 588 -3.53 -5.84 1.20
N TYR A 589 -4.27 -6.94 1.15
CA TYR A 589 -5.45 -7.17 1.98
C TYR A 589 -5.09 -7.15 3.48
N PRO A 590 -6.08 -7.02 4.39
CA PRO A 590 -5.81 -6.98 5.84
C PRO A 590 -5.02 -8.19 6.36
N ASP A 591 -5.16 -9.36 5.75
CA ASP A 591 -4.43 -10.59 6.08
C ASP A 591 -3.04 -10.70 5.43
N ARG A 592 -2.62 -9.66 4.70
CA ARG A 592 -1.36 -9.59 3.92
C ARG A 592 -1.36 -10.42 2.63
N THR A 593 -2.50 -10.84 2.12
CA THR A 593 -2.59 -11.37 0.75
C THR A 593 -2.31 -10.20 -0.23
N PRO A 594 -1.43 -10.35 -1.23
CA PRO A 594 -1.16 -9.30 -2.20
C PRO A 594 -2.39 -8.91 -3.03
N HIS A 595 -2.64 -7.61 -3.20
CA HIS A 595 -3.48 -7.09 -4.27
C HIS A 595 -2.75 -7.16 -5.62
N THR A 596 -3.50 -7.07 -6.72
CA THR A 596 -2.90 -6.96 -8.05
C THR A 596 -2.03 -5.71 -8.20
N GLY A 597 -2.33 -4.64 -7.44
CA GLY A 597 -1.51 -3.43 -7.34
C GLY A 597 -0.10 -3.67 -6.80
N LEU A 598 0.08 -4.60 -5.84
CA LEU A 598 1.41 -4.98 -5.34
C LEU A 598 2.22 -5.73 -6.40
N LEU A 599 1.57 -6.60 -7.17
CA LEU A 599 2.22 -7.32 -8.26
C LEU A 599 2.63 -6.37 -9.39
N GLU A 600 1.80 -5.37 -9.67
CA GLU A 600 2.12 -4.27 -10.60
C GLU A 600 3.35 -3.50 -10.11
N TYR A 601 3.38 -3.08 -8.83
CA TYR A 601 4.51 -2.41 -8.21
C TYR A 601 5.80 -3.22 -8.36
N LYS A 602 5.76 -4.52 -8.02
CA LYS A 602 6.92 -5.41 -8.14
C LYS A 602 7.57 -5.35 -9.50
N ASN A 603 6.77 -5.41 -10.55
CA ASN A 603 7.31 -5.45 -11.92
C ASN A 603 7.66 -4.06 -12.46
N VAL A 604 7.00 -2.99 -12.02
CA VAL A 604 7.41 -1.62 -12.32
C VAL A 604 8.79 -1.33 -11.72
N TYR A 605 9.01 -1.73 -10.45
CA TYR A 605 10.27 -1.47 -9.72
C TYR A 605 11.27 -2.63 -9.75
N ARG A 606 11.18 -3.50 -10.77
CA ARG A 606 12.19 -4.55 -10.96
C ARG A 606 13.59 -3.98 -11.17
N PRO A 607 14.65 -4.64 -10.68
CA PRO A 607 16.01 -4.08 -10.67
C PRO A 607 16.65 -3.94 -12.05
N VAL A 608 16.19 -4.72 -13.03
CA VAL A 608 16.68 -4.69 -14.42
C VAL A 608 15.51 -4.50 -15.35
N ARG A 609 15.69 -3.68 -16.40
CA ARG A 609 14.65 -3.46 -17.42
C ARG A 609 15.25 -3.45 -18.83
N VAL A 610 14.49 -3.93 -19.79
CA VAL A 610 14.79 -3.76 -21.19
C VAL A 610 14.57 -2.30 -21.60
N VAL A 611 15.61 -1.69 -22.15
CA VAL A 611 15.55 -0.35 -22.75
C VAL A 611 15.18 -0.44 -24.21
N SER A 612 15.81 -1.36 -24.95
CA SER A 612 15.52 -1.56 -26.36
C SER A 612 16.01 -2.94 -26.86
N TYR A 613 15.35 -3.42 -27.90
CA TYR A 613 15.77 -4.59 -28.65
C TYR A 613 15.69 -4.29 -30.15
N ASP A 614 16.73 -4.62 -30.89
CA ASP A 614 16.79 -4.49 -32.36
C ASP A 614 16.75 -5.89 -33.00
N GLU A 615 15.63 -6.18 -33.61
CA GLU A 615 15.35 -7.50 -34.25
C GLU A 615 16.39 -7.86 -35.35
N LYS A 616 16.93 -6.86 -36.06
CA LYS A 616 17.82 -7.11 -37.20
C LYS A 616 19.21 -7.53 -36.78
N THR A 617 19.66 -6.96 -35.65
CA THR A 617 21.01 -7.17 -35.14
C THR A 617 21.04 -8.11 -33.95
N GLY A 618 19.89 -8.36 -33.30
CA GLY A 618 19.77 -9.08 -32.05
C GLY A 618 20.31 -8.26 -30.85
N ARG A 619 20.51 -6.94 -31.05
CA ARG A 619 21.07 -6.06 -30.01
C ARG A 619 20.02 -5.82 -28.93
N LEU A 620 20.29 -6.28 -27.72
CA LEU A 620 19.52 -6.03 -26.52
C LEU A 620 20.24 -4.99 -25.65
N VAL A 621 19.51 -4.01 -25.16
CA VAL A 621 20.01 -3.04 -24.16
C VAL A 621 19.19 -3.23 -22.89
N LEU A 622 19.88 -3.49 -21.79
CA LEU A 622 19.32 -3.56 -20.45
C LEU A 622 19.83 -2.40 -19.59
N HIS A 623 19.01 -1.88 -18.72
CA HIS A 623 19.40 -0.90 -17.70
C HIS A 623 19.37 -1.51 -16.32
N ASN A 624 20.40 -1.24 -15.53
CA ASN A 624 20.48 -1.63 -14.11
C ASN A 624 19.97 -0.47 -13.23
N TYR A 625 18.86 -0.70 -12.53
CA TYR A 625 18.26 0.25 -11.57
C TYR A 625 18.69 -0.01 -10.10
N MET A 626 19.63 -0.91 -9.87
CA MET A 626 20.26 -1.06 -8.54
C MET A 626 21.12 0.17 -8.22
N ASP A 627 21.24 0.45 -6.93
CA ASP A 627 21.98 1.60 -6.46
C ASP A 627 23.46 1.28 -6.21
N PHE A 628 23.78 0.01 -5.86
CA PHE A 628 25.12 -0.41 -5.44
C PHE A 628 25.65 -1.62 -6.19
N ASP A 629 24.80 -2.57 -6.54
CA ASP A 629 25.21 -3.87 -7.09
C ASP A 629 25.31 -3.90 -8.61
N ASP A 630 26.38 -4.52 -9.13
CA ASP A 630 26.41 -4.98 -10.53
C ASP A 630 25.41 -6.15 -10.69
N ILE A 631 24.72 -6.19 -11.83
CA ILE A 631 23.76 -7.26 -12.09
C ILE A 631 24.38 -8.65 -12.03
N SER A 632 25.66 -8.79 -12.42
CA SER A 632 26.38 -10.06 -12.33
C SER A 632 26.47 -10.63 -10.92
N ASP A 633 26.44 -9.78 -9.90
CA ASP A 633 26.49 -10.18 -8.49
C ASP A 633 25.12 -10.42 -7.88
N TYR A 634 24.08 -9.76 -8.41
CA TYR A 634 22.74 -9.69 -7.83
C TYR A 634 21.74 -10.65 -8.50
N ALA A 635 21.68 -10.71 -9.83
CA ALA A 635 20.62 -11.44 -10.54
C ALA A 635 21.14 -12.35 -11.65
N ASP A 636 20.49 -13.50 -11.79
CA ASP A 636 20.53 -14.34 -13.00
C ASP A 636 19.41 -13.89 -13.94
N ILE A 637 19.73 -13.79 -15.24
CA ILE A 637 18.77 -13.42 -16.27
C ILE A 637 18.42 -14.66 -17.11
N LEU A 638 17.19 -15.14 -16.95
CA LEU A 638 16.65 -16.24 -17.75
C LEU A 638 15.92 -15.66 -18.94
N TYR A 639 16.00 -16.36 -20.10
CA TYR A 639 15.19 -16.00 -21.25
C TYR A 639 14.31 -17.15 -21.71
N GLU A 640 13.14 -16.82 -22.24
CA GLU A 640 12.22 -17.72 -22.91
C GLU A 640 11.76 -17.08 -24.22
N ILE A 641 11.74 -17.85 -25.30
CA ILE A 641 11.04 -17.48 -26.53
C ILE A 641 9.72 -18.24 -26.53
N THR A 642 8.64 -17.52 -26.64
CA THR A 642 7.31 -18.08 -26.75
C THR A 642 6.74 -17.85 -28.16
N VAL A 643 6.02 -18.81 -28.67
CA VAL A 643 5.18 -18.69 -29.87
C VAL A 643 3.75 -18.95 -29.44
N ASP A 644 2.88 -17.98 -29.65
CA ASP A 644 1.48 -18.09 -29.23
C ASP A 644 1.31 -18.53 -27.77
N GLY A 645 2.19 -18.04 -26.88
CA GLY A 645 2.20 -18.37 -25.47
C GLY A 645 2.85 -19.71 -25.10
N LEU A 646 3.34 -20.48 -26.06
CA LEU A 646 4.03 -21.74 -25.78
C LEU A 646 5.55 -21.53 -25.86
N CYS A 647 6.27 -21.88 -24.82
CA CYS A 647 7.72 -21.80 -24.76
C CYS A 647 8.35 -22.79 -25.76
N VAL A 648 9.13 -22.28 -26.71
CA VAL A 648 9.83 -23.06 -27.73
C VAL A 648 11.34 -23.08 -27.53
N GLN A 649 11.90 -22.09 -26.88
CA GLN A 649 13.32 -22.00 -26.54
C GLN A 649 13.46 -21.32 -25.16
N LYS A 650 14.43 -21.75 -24.36
CA LYS A 650 14.77 -21.10 -23.10
C LYS A 650 16.23 -21.29 -22.76
N GLY A 651 16.78 -20.42 -21.93
CA GLY A 651 18.15 -20.50 -21.47
C GLY A 651 18.44 -19.44 -20.41
N VAL A 652 19.71 -19.26 -20.12
CA VAL A 652 20.22 -18.23 -19.21
C VAL A 652 21.15 -17.33 -20.03
N LEU A 653 21.14 -16.05 -19.76
CA LEU A 653 22.10 -15.11 -20.33
C LEU A 653 23.35 -15.17 -19.44
N ASP A 654 24.43 -15.71 -19.99
CA ASP A 654 25.67 -15.85 -19.25
C ASP A 654 26.44 -14.52 -19.17
N GLU A 655 27.12 -14.29 -18.06
CA GLU A 655 28.09 -13.19 -17.84
C GLU A 655 27.53 -11.78 -18.12
N VAL A 656 26.31 -11.49 -17.68
CA VAL A 656 25.72 -10.16 -17.82
C VAL A 656 26.22 -9.28 -16.66
N SER A 657 27.23 -8.44 -16.94
CA SER A 657 27.72 -7.42 -16.00
C SER A 657 27.22 -6.06 -16.44
N ILE A 658 26.48 -5.37 -15.58
CA ILE A 658 25.95 -4.02 -15.80
C ILE A 658 26.08 -3.28 -14.47
N ALA A 659 26.96 -2.29 -14.43
CA ALA A 659 27.15 -1.47 -13.25
C ALA A 659 25.86 -0.72 -12.84
N PRO A 660 25.74 -0.31 -11.56
CA PRO A 660 24.62 0.49 -11.09
C PRO A 660 24.33 1.70 -11.98
N HIS A 661 23.05 2.00 -12.21
CA HIS A 661 22.57 3.13 -13.01
C HIS A 661 23.16 3.20 -14.43
N SER A 662 23.49 2.06 -15.01
CA SER A 662 24.14 1.99 -16.33
C SER A 662 23.40 1.08 -17.29
N ASP A 663 23.67 1.31 -18.58
CA ASP A 663 23.19 0.45 -19.66
C ASP A 663 24.22 -0.65 -19.97
N GLY A 664 23.74 -1.89 -20.09
CA GLY A 664 24.46 -3.01 -20.63
C GLY A 664 23.98 -3.35 -22.05
N VAL A 665 24.92 -3.61 -22.95
CA VAL A 665 24.62 -3.95 -24.35
C VAL A 665 25.13 -5.35 -24.64
N MET A 666 24.22 -6.21 -25.14
CA MET A 666 24.55 -7.57 -25.58
C MET A 666 23.92 -7.89 -26.92
N THR A 667 24.40 -8.94 -27.57
CA THR A 667 23.81 -9.45 -28.80
C THR A 667 23.27 -10.84 -28.57
N LEU A 668 21.96 -10.99 -28.69
CA LEU A 668 21.29 -12.29 -28.58
C LEU A 668 21.25 -12.96 -29.96
N LYS A 669 21.69 -14.21 -30.05
CA LYS A 669 21.50 -15.04 -31.19
C LYS A 669 20.29 -15.93 -30.94
N LEU A 670 19.15 -15.48 -31.40
CA LEU A 670 17.87 -16.17 -31.23
C LEU A 670 17.40 -16.78 -32.55
N ASP A 671 16.88 -18.00 -32.49
CA ASP A 671 16.13 -18.60 -33.61
C ASP A 671 14.67 -18.10 -33.50
N ILE A 672 14.36 -17.02 -34.21
CA ILE A 672 13.04 -16.41 -34.19
C ILE A 672 12.11 -17.22 -35.17
N PRO A 673 11.07 -17.88 -34.64
CA PRO A 673 10.07 -18.56 -35.43
C PRO A 673 9.35 -17.61 -36.41
N GLN A 674 9.03 -18.12 -37.60
CA GLN A 674 8.43 -17.34 -38.69
C GLN A 674 6.90 -17.51 -38.77
N SER A 675 6.23 -17.82 -37.66
CA SER A 675 4.78 -17.96 -37.58
C SER A 675 4.27 -17.60 -36.18
N GLY A 676 3.06 -17.08 -36.11
CA GLY A 676 2.40 -16.66 -34.86
C GLY A 676 2.95 -15.39 -34.26
N LYS A 677 2.55 -15.12 -33.03
CA LYS A 677 3.10 -14.06 -32.17
C LYS A 677 4.28 -14.59 -31.35
N VAL A 678 5.45 -14.02 -31.56
CA VAL A 678 6.69 -14.47 -30.96
C VAL A 678 7.16 -13.42 -29.96
N TYR A 679 7.31 -13.81 -28.70
CA TYR A 679 7.83 -12.94 -27.65
C TYR A 679 9.14 -13.49 -27.06
N LEU A 680 10.06 -12.59 -26.76
CA LEU A 680 11.16 -12.82 -25.82
C LEU A 680 10.70 -12.38 -24.44
N LYS A 681 10.70 -13.29 -23.49
CA LYS A 681 10.48 -13.01 -22.08
C LYS A 681 11.79 -13.16 -21.32
N LEU A 682 12.18 -12.11 -20.60
CA LEU A 682 13.32 -12.12 -19.69
C LEU A 682 12.79 -12.18 -18.25
N ARG A 683 13.33 -13.11 -17.46
CA ARG A 683 12.99 -13.24 -16.04
C ARG A 683 14.24 -13.03 -15.21
N TYR A 684 14.12 -12.20 -14.19
CA TYR A 684 15.21 -11.84 -13.32
C TYR A 684 15.07 -12.59 -12.00
N GLN A 685 16.07 -13.36 -11.64
CA GLN A 685 16.06 -14.16 -10.40
C GLN A 685 17.24 -13.79 -9.52
N LEU A 686 16.98 -13.65 -8.21
CA LEU A 686 18.01 -13.39 -7.24
C LEU A 686 19.07 -14.49 -7.26
N LYS A 687 20.33 -14.12 -7.41
CA LYS A 687 21.45 -15.05 -7.60
C LYS A 687 21.85 -15.77 -6.31
N LYS A 688 21.88 -15.06 -5.20
CA LYS A 688 22.28 -15.55 -3.88
C LYS A 688 21.19 -15.24 -2.86
N GLU A 689 21.16 -15.97 -1.78
CA GLU A 689 20.29 -15.64 -0.64
C GLU A 689 20.68 -14.28 -0.05
N LEU A 690 19.70 -13.48 0.26
CA LEU A 690 19.80 -12.22 1.01
C LEU A 690 18.94 -12.31 2.28
N PRO A 691 19.17 -11.44 3.25
CA PRO A 691 18.26 -11.35 4.38
C PRO A 691 16.80 -11.22 3.91
N LEU A 692 15.90 -12.09 4.41
CA LEU A 692 14.48 -12.20 4.06
C LEU A 692 14.18 -12.75 2.64
N LEU A 693 15.14 -12.94 1.76
CA LEU A 693 14.92 -13.41 0.39
C LEU A 693 15.71 -14.69 0.10
N PRO A 694 15.06 -15.78 -0.33
CA PRO A 694 15.75 -16.98 -0.77
C PRO A 694 16.42 -16.76 -2.13
N ALA A 695 17.51 -17.47 -2.40
CA ALA A 695 18.09 -17.54 -3.74
C ALA A 695 17.03 -18.02 -4.75
N LYS A 696 17.11 -17.52 -5.99
CA LYS A 696 16.16 -17.77 -7.09
C LYS A 696 14.78 -17.13 -6.91
N HIS A 697 14.61 -16.25 -5.92
CA HIS A 697 13.41 -15.43 -5.85
C HIS A 697 13.27 -14.62 -7.14
N GLU A 698 12.05 -14.58 -7.74
CA GLU A 698 11.79 -13.80 -8.95
C GLU A 698 11.66 -12.32 -8.60
N LEU A 699 12.54 -11.50 -9.19
CA LEU A 699 12.59 -10.06 -8.98
C LEU A 699 11.66 -9.29 -9.93
N GLY A 700 11.27 -9.92 -11.05
CA GLY A 700 10.42 -9.35 -12.07
C GLY A 700 10.76 -9.90 -13.46
N PHE A 701 10.13 -9.35 -14.48
CA PHE A 701 10.32 -9.79 -15.86
C PHE A 701 10.16 -8.62 -16.85
N ASP A 702 10.67 -8.84 -18.06
CA ASP A 702 10.39 -8.06 -19.27
C ASP A 702 9.85 -8.94 -20.38
N GLU A 703 9.08 -8.34 -21.27
CA GLU A 703 8.57 -8.96 -22.46
C GLU A 703 8.82 -8.07 -23.68
N VAL A 704 9.32 -8.66 -24.77
CA VAL A 704 9.60 -7.96 -26.02
C VAL A 704 8.97 -8.72 -27.17
N LEU A 705 8.14 -8.07 -27.96
CA LEU A 705 7.60 -8.65 -29.21
C LEU A 705 8.72 -8.79 -30.24
N LEU A 706 9.05 -10.03 -30.65
CA LEU A 706 10.08 -10.32 -31.64
C LEU A 706 9.50 -10.42 -33.06
N ALA A 707 8.32 -11.00 -33.19
CA ALA A 707 7.66 -11.15 -34.49
C ALA A 707 6.14 -11.29 -34.32
N ASN A 708 5.41 -10.75 -35.28
CA ASN A 708 3.97 -10.89 -35.37
C ASN A 708 3.60 -11.15 -36.85
N VAL A 709 3.90 -12.37 -37.31
CA VAL A 709 3.89 -12.72 -38.76
C VAL A 709 2.48 -12.67 -39.33
N ASP A 710 1.50 -13.18 -38.60
CA ASP A 710 0.10 -13.30 -39.04
C ASP A 710 -0.80 -12.20 -38.45
N GLY A 711 -0.22 -11.20 -37.78
CA GLY A 711 -0.93 -10.13 -37.14
C GLY A 711 -1.62 -10.54 -35.82
N ARG A 712 -1.70 -11.83 -35.50
CA ARG A 712 -2.38 -12.41 -34.34
C ARG A 712 -1.93 -13.85 -34.06
N ASN A 713 -2.41 -14.40 -32.95
CA ASN A 713 -2.19 -15.78 -32.53
C ASN A 713 -2.74 -16.78 -33.57
N GLN A 714 -2.03 -17.90 -33.82
CA GLN A 714 -2.42 -18.94 -34.79
C GLN A 714 -3.76 -19.62 -34.44
N THR A 715 -4.13 -19.70 -33.16
CA THR A 715 -5.45 -20.20 -32.77
C THR A 715 -6.55 -19.22 -33.20
N ALA A 716 -6.31 -17.91 -33.03
CA ALA A 716 -7.22 -16.87 -33.52
C ALA A 716 -7.34 -16.94 -35.06
N VAL A 717 -6.22 -17.13 -35.78
CA VAL A 717 -6.24 -17.33 -37.24
C VAL A 717 -7.11 -18.53 -37.64
N LYS A 718 -6.99 -19.66 -36.94
CA LYS A 718 -7.82 -20.85 -37.19
C LYS A 718 -9.30 -20.61 -36.94
N TRP A 719 -9.64 -19.90 -35.87
CA TRP A 719 -11.03 -19.53 -35.57
C TRP A 719 -11.63 -18.58 -36.62
N LEU A 720 -10.81 -17.70 -37.20
CA LEU A 720 -11.24 -16.74 -38.23
C LEU A 720 -11.21 -17.34 -39.65
N ALA A 721 -10.54 -18.47 -39.88
CA ALA A 721 -10.47 -19.12 -41.18
C ALA A 721 -11.87 -19.49 -41.70
N GLU A 722 -12.07 -19.37 -43.02
CA GLU A 722 -13.34 -19.71 -43.65
C GLU A 722 -13.74 -21.18 -43.35
N ALA A 723 -14.97 -21.35 -42.89
CA ALA A 723 -15.54 -22.69 -42.70
C ALA A 723 -16.16 -23.18 -44.02
N GLU A 724 -16.12 -24.50 -44.24
CA GLU A 724 -16.83 -25.09 -45.36
C GLU A 724 -18.33 -24.74 -45.31
N GLU A 725 -18.88 -24.29 -46.43
CA GLU A 725 -20.32 -24.04 -46.58
C GLU A 725 -21.08 -25.36 -46.43
N LYS A 726 -21.97 -25.44 -45.41
CA LYS A 726 -22.64 -26.72 -45.15
C LYS A 726 -24.16 -26.68 -45.28
N ASN A 727 -24.80 -25.53 -45.11
CA ASN A 727 -26.26 -25.55 -44.97
C ASN A 727 -26.93 -24.25 -45.48
N GLU A 728 -28.12 -24.39 -46.04
CA GLU A 728 -28.98 -23.26 -46.34
C GLU A 728 -29.60 -22.72 -45.04
N ILE A 729 -29.54 -21.40 -44.85
CA ILE A 729 -30.14 -20.70 -43.72
C ILE A 729 -31.55 -20.28 -44.12
N SER A 730 -32.56 -20.70 -43.41
CA SER A 730 -33.93 -20.16 -43.54
C SER A 730 -34.10 -18.93 -42.65
N VAL A 731 -34.68 -17.88 -43.21
CA VAL A 731 -34.96 -16.64 -42.51
C VAL A 731 -36.48 -16.54 -42.32
N SER A 732 -36.88 -16.29 -41.07
CA SER A 732 -38.30 -15.92 -40.81
C SER A 732 -38.34 -14.67 -39.94
N GLU A 733 -39.29 -13.80 -40.23
CA GLU A 733 -39.41 -12.50 -39.56
C GLU A 733 -40.79 -12.32 -38.99
N THR A 734 -40.84 -11.73 -37.80
CA THR A 734 -42.01 -11.17 -37.18
C THR A 734 -41.86 -9.62 -37.07
N ASP A 735 -42.83 -8.95 -36.47
CA ASP A 735 -42.70 -7.51 -36.16
C ASP A 735 -41.58 -7.20 -35.19
N THR A 736 -41.18 -8.17 -34.37
CA THR A 736 -40.25 -7.93 -33.25
C THR A 736 -38.99 -8.77 -33.32
N GLU A 737 -38.91 -9.79 -34.18
CA GLU A 737 -37.83 -10.77 -34.18
C GLU A 737 -37.50 -11.27 -35.58
N ILE A 738 -36.20 -11.51 -35.82
CA ILE A 738 -35.68 -12.22 -37.01
C ILE A 738 -35.13 -13.56 -36.47
N THR A 739 -35.65 -14.67 -37.01
CA THR A 739 -35.13 -16.02 -36.67
C THR A 739 -34.36 -16.58 -37.85
N LEU A 740 -33.13 -17.02 -37.61
CA LEU A 740 -32.20 -17.65 -38.55
C LEU A 740 -32.06 -19.11 -38.17
N LYS A 741 -32.44 -20.01 -39.08
CA LYS A 741 -32.43 -21.46 -38.81
C LYS A 741 -31.69 -22.23 -39.90
N ALA A 742 -30.74 -23.07 -39.48
CA ALA A 742 -30.09 -24.08 -40.30
C ALA A 742 -30.24 -25.44 -39.61
N SER A 743 -29.62 -26.51 -40.18
CA SER A 743 -29.67 -27.85 -39.59
C SER A 743 -29.07 -27.87 -38.17
N ASP A 744 -28.02 -27.10 -37.93
CA ASP A 744 -27.21 -27.17 -36.72
C ASP A 744 -27.46 -26.02 -35.75
N PHE A 745 -28.13 -24.97 -36.21
CA PHE A 745 -28.39 -23.82 -35.32
C PHE A 745 -29.76 -23.19 -35.49
N THR A 746 -30.20 -22.50 -34.41
CA THR A 746 -31.33 -21.59 -34.46
C THR A 746 -30.96 -20.34 -33.64
N TYR A 747 -30.85 -19.21 -34.34
CA TYR A 747 -30.55 -17.92 -33.72
C TYR A 747 -31.72 -16.95 -33.86
N ALA A 748 -31.87 -16.07 -32.87
CA ALA A 748 -32.89 -15.04 -32.95
C ALA A 748 -32.29 -13.67 -32.65
N ILE A 749 -32.70 -12.63 -33.39
CA ILE A 749 -32.27 -11.26 -33.23
C ILE A 749 -33.52 -10.39 -33.00
N SER A 750 -33.46 -9.60 -31.93
CA SER A 750 -34.54 -8.61 -31.66
C SER A 750 -34.49 -7.46 -32.63
N LYS A 751 -35.62 -7.16 -33.31
CA LYS A 751 -35.76 -5.92 -34.08
C LYS A 751 -35.85 -4.66 -33.23
N ARG A 752 -36.03 -4.79 -31.92
CA ARG A 752 -36.06 -3.68 -30.98
C ARG A 752 -34.65 -3.21 -30.57
N THR A 753 -33.70 -4.10 -30.58
CA THR A 753 -32.33 -3.82 -30.11
C THR A 753 -31.28 -4.05 -31.17
N GLY A 754 -31.55 -4.86 -32.21
CA GLY A 754 -30.56 -5.30 -33.19
C GLY A 754 -29.61 -6.40 -32.67
N LEU A 755 -29.86 -6.93 -31.47
CA LEU A 755 -28.98 -7.85 -30.75
C LEU A 755 -29.60 -9.25 -30.64
N PHE A 756 -28.76 -10.27 -30.44
CA PHE A 756 -29.21 -11.66 -30.29
C PHE A 756 -29.98 -11.85 -28.97
N THR A 757 -31.13 -12.51 -29.08
CA THR A 757 -31.97 -12.98 -27.97
C THR A 757 -31.86 -14.48 -27.77
N LYS A 758 -31.39 -15.19 -28.78
CA LYS A 758 -31.19 -16.66 -28.74
C LYS A 758 -29.98 -17.07 -29.56
N LEU A 759 -29.15 -17.92 -29.00
CA LEU A 759 -28.08 -18.63 -29.69
C LEU A 759 -28.21 -20.11 -29.33
N GLN A 760 -28.78 -20.90 -30.23
CA GLN A 760 -28.84 -22.34 -30.04
C GLN A 760 -28.00 -23.00 -31.15
N TYR A 761 -27.01 -23.82 -30.79
CA TYR A 761 -26.13 -24.53 -31.69
C TYR A 761 -26.01 -26.00 -31.30
N ALA A 762 -26.12 -26.90 -32.27
CA ALA A 762 -26.16 -28.35 -32.07
C ALA A 762 -27.12 -28.80 -30.95
N GLY A 763 -28.32 -28.18 -30.94
CA GLY A 763 -29.37 -28.45 -29.95
C GLY A 763 -29.11 -27.95 -28.55
N ARG A 764 -28.09 -27.10 -28.30
CA ARG A 764 -27.75 -26.49 -26.99
C ARG A 764 -27.99 -25.02 -27.00
N ASP A 765 -28.61 -24.50 -25.94
CA ASP A 765 -28.78 -23.07 -25.74
C ASP A 765 -27.52 -22.50 -25.09
N TYR A 766 -26.94 -21.47 -25.68
CA TYR A 766 -25.74 -20.78 -25.21
C TYR A 766 -26.10 -19.54 -24.40
N LEU A 767 -27.19 -18.83 -24.73
CA LEU A 767 -27.62 -17.62 -23.99
C LEU A 767 -28.67 -17.95 -22.94
N ASN A 768 -28.52 -17.35 -21.75
CA ASN A 768 -29.55 -17.28 -20.73
C ASN A 768 -30.40 -16.00 -20.89
N HIS A 769 -29.75 -14.88 -21.23
CA HIS A 769 -30.41 -13.59 -21.44
C HIS A 769 -29.98 -12.96 -22.76
N PRO A 770 -30.73 -11.98 -23.31
CA PRO A 770 -30.35 -11.24 -24.51
C PRO A 770 -28.98 -10.55 -24.36
N MET A 771 -28.25 -10.43 -25.46
CA MET A 771 -27.04 -9.60 -25.52
C MET A 771 -27.38 -8.13 -25.34
N GLU A 772 -26.37 -7.37 -24.90
CA GLU A 772 -26.46 -5.93 -24.70
C GLU A 772 -25.24 -5.21 -25.26
N LEU A 773 -25.41 -4.01 -25.80
CA LEU A 773 -24.29 -3.07 -25.93
C LEU A 773 -24.06 -2.46 -24.54
N ASN A 774 -22.82 -2.54 -24.07
CA ASN A 774 -22.46 -2.14 -22.71
C ASN A 774 -21.49 -0.96 -22.72
N ILE A 775 -21.87 0.10 -22.03
CA ILE A 775 -21.03 1.29 -21.77
C ILE A 775 -20.76 1.50 -20.29
N TRP A 776 -21.23 0.61 -19.39
CA TRP A 776 -21.12 0.72 -17.95
C TRP A 776 -20.10 -0.27 -17.37
N ARG A 777 -19.23 0.23 -16.48
CA ARG A 777 -18.44 -0.60 -15.55
C ARG A 777 -18.92 -0.37 -14.13
N ALA A 778 -18.75 -1.34 -13.25
CA ALA A 778 -18.90 -1.13 -11.81
C ALA A 778 -17.83 -0.11 -11.38
N PRO A 779 -18.20 1.10 -10.93
CA PRO A 779 -17.20 2.12 -10.62
C PRO A 779 -16.16 1.59 -9.63
N THR A 780 -14.89 1.80 -9.95
CA THR A 780 -13.80 1.52 -9.00
C THR A 780 -13.70 2.64 -7.97
N ASP A 781 -12.98 2.40 -6.89
CA ASP A 781 -12.72 3.47 -5.91
C ASP A 781 -12.00 4.67 -6.55
N ASN A 782 -11.16 4.42 -7.56
CA ASN A 782 -10.50 5.47 -8.34
C ASN A 782 -11.43 6.23 -9.29
N ASP A 783 -12.64 5.74 -9.52
CA ASP A 783 -13.67 6.41 -10.29
C ASP A 783 -14.52 7.37 -9.44
N MET A 784 -14.28 7.53 -8.15
CA MET A 784 -15.17 8.25 -7.22
C MET A 784 -15.58 9.65 -7.69
N TYR A 785 -14.71 10.38 -8.38
CA TYR A 785 -15.02 11.72 -8.91
C TYR A 785 -15.68 11.69 -10.30
N ILE A 786 -15.19 10.83 -11.21
CA ILE A 786 -15.75 10.71 -12.55
C ILE A 786 -17.13 10.02 -12.52
N ARG A 787 -17.37 9.15 -11.55
CA ARG A 787 -18.63 8.44 -11.33
C ARG A 787 -19.82 9.40 -11.33
N ALA A 788 -19.71 10.54 -10.66
CA ALA A 788 -20.78 11.53 -10.64
C ALA A 788 -21.12 12.07 -12.04
N LYS A 789 -20.12 12.23 -12.92
CA LYS A 789 -20.32 12.63 -14.33
C LYS A 789 -21.04 11.52 -15.11
N TRP A 790 -20.64 10.26 -14.92
CA TRP A 790 -21.25 9.09 -15.57
C TRP A 790 -22.70 8.87 -15.11
N GLU A 791 -22.97 9.02 -13.82
CA GLU A 791 -24.33 8.91 -13.27
C GLU A 791 -25.24 10.04 -13.75
N ASN A 792 -24.73 11.28 -13.81
CA ASN A 792 -25.44 12.42 -14.40
C ASN A 792 -25.71 12.25 -15.90
N ALA A 793 -24.84 11.53 -16.60
CA ALA A 793 -25.00 11.14 -17.99
C ALA A 793 -25.93 9.91 -18.17
N HIS A 794 -26.41 9.32 -17.09
CA HIS A 794 -27.25 8.12 -17.04
C HIS A 794 -26.63 6.89 -17.71
N PHE A 795 -25.31 6.75 -17.72
CA PHE A 795 -24.65 5.61 -18.34
C PHE A 795 -25.03 4.27 -17.69
N HIS A 796 -25.29 4.25 -16.39
CA HIS A 796 -25.73 3.09 -15.62
C HIS A 796 -27.17 2.64 -15.95
N GLU A 797 -27.97 3.48 -16.63
CA GLU A 797 -29.32 3.20 -17.06
C GLU A 797 -29.43 3.07 -18.59
N ALA A 798 -28.30 3.04 -19.29
CA ALA A 798 -28.25 2.99 -20.74
C ALA A 798 -28.75 1.65 -21.29
N TYR A 799 -29.47 1.72 -22.40
CA TYR A 799 -29.95 0.53 -23.13
C TYR A 799 -29.87 0.74 -24.64
N THR A 800 -29.93 -0.36 -25.39
CA THR A 800 -29.87 -0.35 -26.85
C THR A 800 -31.27 -0.17 -27.44
N ARG A 801 -31.44 0.75 -28.40
CA ARG A 801 -32.64 0.94 -29.20
C ARG A 801 -32.30 0.86 -30.68
N ALA A 802 -32.94 -0.06 -31.42
CA ALA A 802 -32.82 -0.08 -32.87
C ALA A 802 -33.83 0.88 -33.53
N TYR A 803 -33.38 1.64 -34.51
CA TYR A 803 -34.15 2.53 -35.34
C TYR A 803 -34.55 1.85 -36.65
N LYS A 804 -33.66 0.97 -37.15
CA LYS A 804 -33.81 0.22 -38.36
C LYS A 804 -33.10 -1.14 -38.26
N VAL A 805 -33.72 -2.20 -38.74
CA VAL A 805 -33.10 -3.53 -38.84
C VAL A 805 -33.50 -4.13 -40.19
N GLU A 806 -32.52 -4.47 -41.01
CA GLU A 806 -32.71 -5.03 -42.35
C GLU A 806 -31.94 -6.31 -42.51
N THR A 807 -32.50 -7.26 -43.26
CA THR A 807 -31.87 -8.57 -43.52
C THR A 807 -31.53 -8.71 -45.00
N ILE A 808 -30.31 -9.15 -45.30
CA ILE A 808 -29.85 -9.49 -46.64
C ILE A 808 -29.37 -10.93 -46.61
N GLN A 809 -29.94 -11.74 -47.46
CA GLN A 809 -29.49 -13.14 -47.64
C GLN A 809 -28.73 -13.30 -48.96
N ASN A 810 -27.61 -13.97 -48.92
CA ASN A 810 -26.81 -14.30 -50.08
C ASN A 810 -26.28 -15.74 -49.97
N GLN A 811 -25.50 -16.19 -50.95
CA GLN A 811 -24.95 -17.55 -51.00
C GLN A 811 -23.95 -17.84 -49.86
N TYR A 812 -23.41 -16.84 -49.18
CA TYR A 812 -22.40 -16.98 -48.11
C TYR A 812 -23.02 -16.94 -46.68
N GLY A 813 -24.31 -16.59 -46.59
CA GLY A 813 -24.98 -16.47 -45.28
C GLY A 813 -26.04 -15.39 -45.23
N VAL A 814 -26.33 -14.93 -44.03
CA VAL A 814 -27.31 -13.86 -43.75
C VAL A 814 -26.59 -12.68 -43.10
N ILE A 815 -26.84 -11.50 -43.62
CA ILE A 815 -26.36 -10.23 -43.06
C ILE A 815 -27.57 -9.52 -42.45
N VAL A 816 -27.46 -9.13 -41.19
CA VAL A 816 -28.44 -8.31 -40.49
C VAL A 816 -27.78 -6.96 -40.20
N MET A 817 -28.29 -5.91 -40.82
CA MET A 817 -27.82 -4.53 -40.65
C MET A 817 -28.80 -3.78 -39.73
N SER A 818 -28.25 -3.17 -38.69
CA SER A 818 -29.03 -2.45 -37.68
C SER A 818 -28.44 -1.09 -37.46
N HIS A 819 -29.26 -0.07 -37.62
CA HIS A 819 -28.95 1.27 -37.07
C HIS A 819 -29.51 1.32 -35.65
N VAL A 820 -28.63 1.40 -34.66
CA VAL A 820 -28.99 1.36 -33.24
C VAL A 820 -28.42 2.57 -32.50
N GLY A 821 -29.08 2.99 -31.43
CA GLY A 821 -28.55 3.95 -30.51
C GLY A 821 -28.38 3.35 -29.10
N VAL A 822 -27.35 3.76 -28.41
CA VAL A 822 -27.30 3.62 -26.96
C VAL A 822 -27.95 4.87 -26.39
N VAL A 823 -29.02 4.67 -25.62
CA VAL A 823 -29.89 5.73 -25.11
C VAL A 823 -30.14 5.51 -23.61
N ALA A 824 -30.48 6.59 -22.91
CA ALA A 824 -30.88 6.55 -21.50
C ALA A 824 -32.03 7.48 -21.24
N PRO A 825 -32.81 7.32 -20.14
CA PRO A 825 -33.85 8.23 -19.77
C PRO A 825 -33.37 9.68 -19.65
N THR A 826 -34.18 10.65 -20.01
CA THR A 826 -34.01 12.11 -19.79
C THR A 826 -32.83 12.78 -20.49
N VAL A 827 -31.92 12.04 -21.15
CA VAL A 827 -30.77 12.58 -21.91
C VAL A 827 -30.91 12.28 -23.42
N GLN A 828 -30.13 12.99 -24.24
CA GLN A 828 -30.04 12.72 -25.66
C GLN A 828 -29.38 11.38 -25.95
N LYS A 829 -29.36 10.95 -27.20
CA LYS A 829 -28.70 9.71 -27.62
C LYS A 829 -27.19 9.79 -27.33
N ILE A 830 -26.68 8.82 -26.56
CA ILE A 830 -25.29 8.77 -26.12
C ILE A 830 -24.38 8.31 -27.27
N LEU A 831 -24.73 7.16 -27.88
CA LEU A 831 -24.01 6.63 -29.03
C LEU A 831 -24.93 6.35 -30.20
N ASP A 832 -24.42 6.56 -31.40
CA ASP A 832 -24.96 6.14 -32.66
C ASP A 832 -24.13 4.99 -33.22
N VAL A 833 -24.75 3.86 -33.55
CA VAL A 833 -24.02 2.64 -33.93
C VAL A 833 -24.61 2.03 -35.19
N GLU A 834 -23.81 1.92 -36.25
CA GLU A 834 -24.11 1.07 -37.38
C GLU A 834 -23.59 -0.34 -37.07
N LEU A 835 -24.48 -1.26 -36.80
CA LEU A 835 -24.18 -2.63 -36.39
C LEU A 835 -24.53 -3.61 -37.50
N VAL A 836 -23.56 -4.40 -37.89
CA VAL A 836 -23.71 -5.44 -38.90
C VAL A 836 -23.38 -6.81 -38.30
N TRP A 837 -24.34 -7.70 -38.30
CA TRP A 837 -24.14 -9.13 -38.04
C TRP A 837 -24.07 -9.90 -39.32
N LYS A 838 -23.00 -10.65 -39.56
CA LYS A 838 -22.88 -11.67 -40.60
C LYS A 838 -22.99 -13.04 -39.95
N VAL A 839 -24.01 -13.81 -40.30
CA VAL A 839 -24.22 -15.21 -39.85
C VAL A 839 -23.94 -16.15 -41.00
N GLU A 840 -22.94 -16.98 -40.84
CA GLU A 840 -22.51 -17.95 -41.86
C GLU A 840 -23.25 -19.30 -41.73
N SER A 841 -23.29 -20.09 -42.81
CA SER A 841 -23.94 -21.40 -42.81
C SER A 841 -23.31 -22.41 -41.80
N SER A 842 -22.10 -22.15 -41.34
CA SER A 842 -21.42 -22.88 -40.27
C SER A 842 -21.94 -22.57 -38.85
N GLY A 843 -22.76 -21.50 -38.71
CA GLY A 843 -23.20 -20.98 -37.45
C GLY A 843 -22.26 -19.93 -36.83
N ARG A 844 -21.17 -19.57 -37.52
CA ARG A 844 -20.26 -18.49 -37.14
C ARG A 844 -20.97 -17.14 -37.27
N ILE A 845 -20.73 -16.24 -36.30
CA ILE A 845 -21.35 -14.93 -36.21
C ILE A 845 -20.27 -13.86 -36.14
N THR A 846 -20.21 -12.97 -37.13
CA THR A 846 -19.27 -11.82 -37.10
C THR A 846 -20.03 -10.52 -36.87
N ALA A 847 -19.57 -9.74 -35.90
CA ALA A 847 -20.01 -8.38 -35.63
C ALA A 847 -19.08 -7.36 -36.28
N SER A 848 -19.64 -6.31 -36.83
CA SER A 848 -18.90 -5.11 -37.21
C SER A 848 -19.71 -3.89 -36.79
N MET A 849 -19.06 -2.95 -36.12
CA MET A 849 -19.69 -1.75 -35.55
C MET A 849 -18.89 -0.52 -35.94
N GLU A 850 -19.62 0.49 -36.43
CA GLU A 850 -19.14 1.87 -36.56
C GLU A 850 -19.85 2.69 -35.50
N VAL A 851 -19.11 3.32 -34.61
CA VAL A 851 -19.64 3.99 -33.42
C VAL A 851 -19.30 5.46 -33.44
N SER A 852 -20.30 6.31 -33.21
CA SER A 852 -20.16 7.75 -33.02
C SER A 852 -20.70 8.15 -31.66
N LYS A 853 -19.88 8.83 -30.84
CA LYS A 853 -20.28 9.35 -29.51
C LYS A 853 -20.68 10.82 -29.61
N ASP A 854 -21.79 11.19 -29.00
CA ASP A 854 -22.15 12.57 -28.83
C ASP A 854 -21.09 13.29 -27.95
N ALA A 855 -20.54 14.39 -28.47
CA ALA A 855 -19.39 15.09 -27.88
C ALA A 855 -19.69 15.77 -26.54
N GLU A 856 -20.97 15.98 -26.20
CA GLU A 856 -21.39 16.56 -24.92
C GLU A 856 -21.24 15.58 -23.73
N PHE A 857 -21.18 14.29 -24.01
CA PHE A 857 -21.02 13.27 -22.96
C PHE A 857 -19.55 13.13 -22.52
N PRO A 858 -19.32 12.78 -21.24
CA PRO A 858 -17.98 12.53 -20.74
C PRO A 858 -17.33 11.30 -21.42
N GLU A 859 -16.08 11.03 -21.09
CA GLU A 859 -15.39 9.79 -21.48
C GLU A 859 -16.19 8.56 -21.05
N LEU A 860 -16.16 7.51 -21.87
CA LEU A 860 -16.90 6.27 -21.61
C LEU A 860 -16.17 5.43 -20.57
N PRO A 861 -16.86 4.81 -19.57
CA PRO A 861 -16.28 3.78 -18.72
C PRO A 861 -15.72 2.59 -19.51
N ARG A 862 -16.50 2.14 -20.50
CA ARG A 862 -16.16 1.06 -21.44
C ARG A 862 -17.06 1.13 -22.67
N PHE A 863 -16.72 0.39 -23.72
CA PHE A 863 -17.63 0.06 -24.81
C PHE A 863 -17.36 -1.38 -25.30
N GLY A 864 -18.44 -2.16 -25.33
CA GLY A 864 -18.39 -3.52 -25.86
C GLY A 864 -19.74 -4.20 -25.93
N VAL A 865 -19.72 -5.51 -26.11
CA VAL A 865 -20.91 -6.37 -26.08
C VAL A 865 -20.87 -7.22 -24.84
N ARG A 866 -21.92 -7.15 -24.03
CA ARG A 866 -22.12 -8.00 -22.85
C ARG A 866 -23.00 -9.19 -23.21
N VAL A 867 -22.50 -10.39 -22.97
CA VAL A 867 -23.16 -11.66 -23.33
C VAL A 867 -23.40 -12.48 -22.07
N PHE A 868 -24.62 -12.89 -21.86
CA PHE A 868 -25.04 -13.72 -20.72
C PHE A 868 -25.12 -15.18 -21.14
N PHE A 869 -24.02 -15.87 -21.03
CA PHE A 869 -23.94 -17.27 -21.39
C PHE A 869 -24.52 -18.19 -20.32
N ASN A 870 -24.89 -19.39 -20.76
CA ASN A 870 -25.26 -20.46 -19.84
C ASN A 870 -24.14 -20.71 -18.82
N LYS A 871 -24.50 -20.73 -17.52
CA LYS A 871 -23.55 -20.90 -16.41
C LYS A 871 -22.69 -22.16 -16.49
N ASN A 872 -23.08 -23.16 -17.28
CA ASN A 872 -22.26 -24.34 -17.54
C ASN A 872 -20.98 -24.06 -18.36
N LEU A 873 -20.87 -22.90 -19.01
CA LEU A 873 -19.63 -22.44 -19.65
C LEU A 873 -18.75 -21.77 -18.60
N SER A 874 -18.20 -22.57 -17.70
CA SER A 874 -17.52 -22.14 -16.49
C SER A 874 -15.99 -22.11 -16.58
N GLU A 875 -15.44 -22.55 -17.72
CA GLU A 875 -13.99 -22.54 -17.96
C GLU A 875 -13.66 -21.51 -19.05
N ALA A 876 -12.54 -20.84 -18.89
CA ALA A 876 -12.01 -19.88 -19.88
C ALA A 876 -10.64 -20.29 -20.36
N SER A 877 -10.37 -20.07 -21.65
CA SER A 877 -9.04 -20.14 -22.25
C SER A 877 -8.86 -18.91 -23.14
N TYR A 878 -7.74 -18.21 -22.99
CA TYR A 878 -7.50 -16.99 -23.76
C TYR A 878 -6.03 -16.81 -24.11
N TYR A 879 -5.77 -16.02 -25.13
CA TYR A 879 -4.45 -15.51 -25.45
C TYR A 879 -4.47 -13.97 -25.38
N GLY A 880 -3.69 -13.42 -24.48
CA GLY A 880 -3.59 -12.00 -24.17
C GLY A 880 -2.76 -11.75 -22.93
N MET A 881 -2.88 -10.60 -22.35
CA MET A 881 -2.18 -10.26 -21.10
C MET A 881 -2.84 -10.92 -19.88
N GLY A 882 -2.05 -11.67 -19.11
CA GLY A 882 -2.46 -12.41 -17.94
C GLY A 882 -1.26 -12.91 -17.12
N PRO A 883 -1.48 -13.79 -16.13
CA PRO A 883 -2.76 -14.33 -15.67
C PRO A 883 -3.61 -13.37 -14.84
N GLN A 884 -2.99 -12.30 -14.27
CA GLN A 884 -3.67 -11.27 -13.50
C GLN A 884 -4.54 -10.38 -14.39
N GLU A 885 -5.51 -9.70 -13.77
CA GLU A 885 -6.25 -8.65 -14.44
C GLU A 885 -5.32 -7.59 -15.01
N SER A 886 -5.72 -7.00 -16.12
CA SER A 886 -4.92 -5.99 -16.80
C SER A 886 -5.79 -4.96 -17.51
N TYR A 887 -5.32 -3.71 -17.47
CA TYR A 887 -5.94 -2.55 -18.07
C TYR A 887 -4.89 -1.75 -18.83
N ARG A 888 -5.30 -0.79 -19.66
CA ARG A 888 -4.34 -0.04 -20.50
C ARG A 888 -3.25 0.70 -19.72
N ASP A 889 -3.52 1.09 -18.48
CA ASP A 889 -2.59 1.78 -17.57
C ASP A 889 -2.08 0.90 -16.41
N LYS A 890 -2.67 -0.30 -16.20
CA LYS A 890 -2.29 -1.25 -15.14
C LYS A 890 -2.14 -2.64 -15.76
N HIS A 891 -0.94 -2.99 -16.23
CA HIS A 891 -0.69 -4.27 -16.89
C HIS A 891 0.74 -4.81 -16.76
N ARG A 892 1.57 -4.17 -15.93
CA ARG A 892 2.97 -4.59 -15.78
C ARG A 892 3.11 -5.92 -15.03
N ALA A 893 2.11 -6.28 -14.21
CA ALA A 893 2.04 -7.59 -13.57
C ALA A 893 1.70 -8.72 -14.54
N ALA A 894 1.19 -8.41 -15.74
CA ALA A 894 0.75 -9.35 -16.73
C ALA A 894 1.73 -9.48 -17.91
N SER A 895 1.67 -10.57 -18.65
CA SER A 895 2.44 -10.80 -19.89
C SER A 895 1.59 -11.57 -20.91
N HIS A 896 1.94 -11.47 -22.19
CA HIS A 896 1.26 -12.24 -23.22
C HIS A 896 1.50 -13.73 -23.05
N GLY A 897 0.42 -14.51 -23.09
CA GLY A 897 0.47 -15.93 -22.90
C GLY A 897 -0.83 -16.63 -23.25
N LEU A 898 -0.76 -17.96 -23.27
CA LEU A 898 -1.93 -18.83 -23.35
C LEU A 898 -2.33 -19.22 -21.92
N TYR A 899 -3.46 -18.70 -21.46
CA TYR A 899 -3.96 -18.92 -20.12
C TYR A 899 -5.23 -19.75 -20.11
N ARG A 900 -5.42 -20.48 -19.01
CA ARG A 900 -6.64 -21.26 -18.73
C ARG A 900 -6.98 -21.11 -17.27
N SER A 901 -8.27 -20.85 -17.00
CA SER A 901 -8.76 -20.64 -15.65
C SER A 901 -10.24 -21.01 -15.58
N ALA A 902 -10.72 -21.37 -14.41
CA ALA A 902 -12.16 -21.32 -14.19
C ALA A 902 -12.62 -19.85 -14.16
N VAL A 903 -13.81 -19.57 -14.67
CA VAL A 903 -14.35 -18.18 -14.69
C VAL A 903 -14.38 -17.54 -13.31
N LYS A 904 -14.71 -18.32 -12.27
CA LYS A 904 -14.72 -17.81 -10.88
C LYS A 904 -13.34 -17.35 -10.37
N ASP A 905 -12.24 -17.91 -10.94
CA ASP A 905 -10.87 -17.61 -10.53
C ASP A 905 -10.26 -16.42 -11.33
N LEU A 906 -11.02 -15.86 -12.27
CA LEU A 906 -10.70 -14.61 -12.96
C LEU A 906 -11.23 -13.38 -12.19
N HIS A 907 -11.91 -13.59 -11.07
CA HIS A 907 -12.46 -12.55 -10.22
C HIS A 907 -11.45 -12.14 -9.16
N GLU A 908 -11.16 -10.84 -9.04
CA GLU A 908 -10.42 -10.29 -7.92
C GLU A 908 -11.42 -9.88 -6.82
N ASP A 909 -11.23 -10.41 -5.63
CA ASP A 909 -12.22 -10.35 -4.55
C ASP A 909 -12.04 -9.11 -3.65
N TYR A 910 -12.01 -7.91 -4.27
CA TYR A 910 -11.93 -6.65 -3.53
C TYR A 910 -13.00 -6.59 -2.42
N ILE A 911 -12.61 -6.16 -1.22
CA ILE A 911 -13.50 -6.14 -0.05
C ILE A 911 -14.76 -5.31 -0.33
N MET A 912 -14.60 -4.12 -0.94
CA MET A 912 -15.70 -3.40 -1.57
C MET A 912 -15.75 -3.77 -3.05
N PRO A 913 -16.77 -4.54 -3.50
CA PRO A 913 -16.85 -5.01 -4.87
C PRO A 913 -16.88 -3.86 -5.88
N GLN A 914 -16.15 -4.03 -6.97
CA GLN A 914 -15.98 -3.04 -8.01
C GLN A 914 -15.54 -3.72 -9.29
N GLU A 915 -15.36 -2.99 -10.40
CA GLU A 915 -14.87 -3.53 -11.67
C GLU A 915 -13.54 -4.24 -11.45
N ASN A 916 -13.42 -5.47 -11.95
CA ASN A 916 -12.24 -6.31 -11.84
C ASN A 916 -12.19 -7.37 -12.94
N GLY A 917 -11.08 -8.08 -13.05
CA GLY A 917 -10.94 -9.27 -13.90
C GLY A 917 -10.94 -8.98 -15.41
N SER A 918 -10.68 -7.75 -15.84
CA SER A 918 -10.43 -7.46 -17.26
C SER A 918 -9.06 -8.00 -17.69
N HIS A 919 -8.98 -8.45 -18.94
CA HIS A 919 -7.74 -8.85 -19.60
C HIS A 919 -7.54 -8.02 -20.85
N PHE A 920 -6.42 -7.32 -20.93
CA PHE A 920 -6.07 -6.38 -21.99
C PHE A 920 -5.29 -7.05 -23.12
N ASP A 921 -5.36 -6.50 -24.32
CA ASP A 921 -4.59 -6.90 -25.51
C ASP A 921 -4.74 -8.41 -25.84
N CYS A 922 -6.00 -8.88 -25.96
CA CYS A 922 -6.34 -10.27 -26.24
C CYS A 922 -6.66 -10.49 -27.72
N ASP A 923 -6.21 -11.61 -28.26
CA ASP A 923 -6.58 -12.05 -29.62
C ASP A 923 -7.85 -12.90 -29.63
N TYR A 924 -8.09 -13.66 -28.55
CA TYR A 924 -9.31 -14.45 -28.38
C TYR A 924 -9.56 -14.79 -26.91
N VAL A 925 -10.81 -15.08 -26.62
CA VAL A 925 -11.26 -15.77 -25.41
C VAL A 925 -12.24 -16.88 -25.78
N GLU A 926 -12.08 -18.05 -25.19
CA GLU A 926 -12.94 -19.22 -25.33
C GLU A 926 -13.58 -19.53 -23.97
N LEU A 927 -14.93 -19.62 -23.92
CA LEU A 927 -15.66 -20.16 -22.78
C LEU A 927 -16.15 -21.57 -23.12
N TYR A 928 -15.93 -22.53 -22.21
CA TYR A 928 -16.23 -23.93 -22.45
C TYR A 928 -16.53 -24.74 -21.19
N ASN A 929 -16.99 -25.99 -21.37
CA ASN A 929 -17.23 -26.93 -20.26
C ASN A 929 -16.76 -28.37 -20.56
N GLY A 930 -15.80 -28.53 -21.48
CA GLY A 930 -15.30 -29.84 -21.88
C GLY A 930 -16.17 -30.58 -22.93
N ARG A 931 -17.44 -30.22 -23.12
CA ARG A 931 -18.34 -30.81 -24.15
C ARG A 931 -18.64 -29.86 -25.29
N TYR A 932 -18.78 -28.57 -25.00
CA TYR A 932 -19.06 -27.54 -25.98
C TYR A 932 -18.49 -26.21 -25.49
N GLY A 933 -18.36 -25.24 -26.34
CA GLY A 933 -17.87 -23.95 -26.01
C GLY A 933 -18.16 -22.91 -27.09
N ILE A 934 -17.75 -21.71 -26.83
CA ILE A 934 -17.82 -20.59 -27.77
C ILE A 934 -16.54 -19.75 -27.66
N ALA A 935 -15.94 -19.45 -28.81
CA ALA A 935 -14.80 -18.56 -28.88
C ALA A 935 -15.26 -17.18 -29.34
N ALA A 936 -14.78 -16.12 -28.71
CA ALA A 936 -14.82 -14.76 -29.21
C ALA A 936 -13.42 -14.38 -29.70
N VAL A 937 -13.30 -13.94 -30.94
CA VAL A 937 -12.05 -13.69 -31.65
C VAL A 937 -12.16 -12.37 -32.39
N SER A 938 -11.10 -11.58 -32.45
CA SER A 938 -11.10 -10.33 -33.21
C SER A 938 -9.91 -10.24 -34.16
N GLU A 939 -10.06 -9.43 -35.22
CA GLU A 939 -8.97 -9.07 -36.10
C GLU A 939 -7.96 -8.09 -35.48
N THR A 940 -8.42 -7.30 -34.54
CA THR A 940 -7.61 -6.41 -33.73
C THR A 940 -7.68 -6.85 -32.28
N PRO A 941 -6.61 -6.68 -31.48
CA PRO A 941 -6.68 -6.99 -30.05
C PRO A 941 -7.83 -6.26 -29.34
N PHE A 942 -8.42 -6.93 -28.40
CA PHE A 942 -9.55 -6.42 -27.62
C PHE A 942 -9.35 -6.73 -26.13
N SER A 943 -10.19 -6.17 -25.28
CA SER A 943 -10.25 -6.56 -23.87
C SER A 943 -11.45 -7.47 -23.61
N PHE A 944 -11.31 -8.40 -22.67
CA PHE A 944 -12.46 -9.18 -22.21
C PHE A 944 -12.52 -9.24 -20.69
N GLN A 945 -13.72 -9.48 -20.18
CA GLN A 945 -13.95 -9.85 -18.79
C GLN A 945 -14.93 -11.03 -18.78
N ALA A 946 -14.57 -12.10 -18.10
CA ALA A 946 -15.47 -13.24 -17.84
C ALA A 946 -15.72 -13.34 -16.34
N SER A 947 -16.98 -13.27 -15.92
CA SER A 947 -17.35 -13.17 -14.51
C SER A 947 -18.62 -13.96 -14.19
N ASN A 948 -18.77 -14.35 -12.93
CA ASN A 948 -20.02 -14.87 -12.39
C ASN A 948 -20.92 -13.74 -11.83
N TYR A 949 -20.51 -12.47 -11.98
CA TYR A 949 -21.24 -11.31 -11.49
C TYR A 949 -21.49 -10.31 -12.62
N THR A 950 -22.58 -9.55 -12.54
CA THR A 950 -22.81 -8.41 -13.42
C THR A 950 -22.21 -7.15 -12.80
N GLN A 951 -22.01 -6.11 -13.62
CA GLN A 951 -21.52 -4.82 -13.15
C GLN A 951 -22.48 -4.18 -12.14
N GLU A 952 -23.78 -4.39 -12.29
CA GLU A 952 -24.80 -3.91 -11.37
C GLU A 952 -24.70 -4.59 -10.00
N MET A 953 -24.47 -5.91 -9.97
CA MET A 953 -24.26 -6.65 -8.71
C MET A 953 -23.02 -6.14 -7.97
N LEU A 954 -21.92 -5.96 -8.68
CA LEU A 954 -20.67 -5.42 -8.10
C LEU A 954 -20.88 -4.00 -7.56
N ALA A 955 -21.54 -3.13 -8.33
CA ALA A 955 -21.77 -1.74 -7.95
C ALA A 955 -22.74 -1.55 -6.76
N GLN A 956 -23.62 -2.52 -6.48
CA GLN A 956 -24.61 -2.48 -5.41
C GLN A 956 -24.10 -3.07 -4.09
N ALA A 957 -23.21 -4.05 -4.14
CA ALA A 957 -22.70 -4.71 -2.94
C ALA A 957 -21.70 -3.78 -2.21
N LYS A 958 -21.81 -3.74 -0.90
CA LYS A 958 -20.86 -3.00 -0.05
C LYS A 958 -19.68 -3.87 0.36
N HIS A 959 -19.89 -5.18 0.43
CA HIS A 959 -18.87 -6.13 0.83
C HIS A 959 -18.86 -7.35 -0.09
N ASN A 960 -17.69 -7.93 -0.28
CA ASN A 960 -17.50 -9.10 -1.12
C ASN A 960 -18.25 -10.35 -0.62
N TYR A 961 -18.50 -10.45 0.68
CA TYR A 961 -19.27 -11.57 1.25
C TYR A 961 -20.78 -11.44 1.02
N GLU A 962 -21.27 -10.31 0.53
CA GLU A 962 -22.67 -10.08 0.16
C GLU A 962 -22.97 -10.50 -1.28
N LEU A 963 -21.92 -10.75 -2.10
CA LEU A 963 -22.10 -11.10 -3.49
C LEU A 963 -22.74 -12.49 -3.66
N GLU A 964 -23.80 -12.53 -4.44
CA GLU A 964 -24.43 -13.75 -4.93
C GLU A 964 -24.13 -13.91 -6.41
N GLU A 965 -23.79 -15.11 -6.86
CA GLU A 965 -23.50 -15.36 -8.26
C GLU A 965 -24.73 -15.19 -9.15
N SER A 966 -24.52 -14.61 -10.33
CA SER A 966 -25.52 -14.58 -11.42
C SER A 966 -25.95 -15.98 -11.83
N ASP A 967 -27.10 -16.10 -12.46
CA ASP A 967 -27.56 -17.30 -13.14
C ASP A 967 -26.78 -17.60 -14.44
N SER A 968 -25.92 -16.69 -14.86
CA SER A 968 -25.19 -16.69 -16.12
C SER A 968 -23.69 -16.57 -15.89
N THR A 969 -22.91 -17.10 -16.85
CA THR A 969 -21.54 -16.65 -17.06
C THR A 969 -21.59 -15.39 -17.92
N VAL A 970 -21.15 -14.28 -17.38
CA VAL A 970 -21.16 -12.97 -18.04
C VAL A 970 -19.84 -12.75 -18.76
N LEU A 971 -19.89 -12.59 -20.09
CA LEU A 971 -18.71 -12.24 -20.90
C LEU A 971 -18.90 -10.83 -21.46
N CYS A 972 -18.00 -9.92 -21.12
CA CYS A 972 -17.85 -8.66 -21.82
C CYS A 972 -16.75 -8.81 -22.87
N ILE A 973 -17.03 -8.38 -24.10
CA ILE A 973 -16.10 -8.31 -25.22
C ILE A 973 -15.99 -6.84 -25.57
N ASP A 974 -14.85 -6.22 -25.19
CA ASP A 974 -14.74 -4.77 -25.15
C ASP A 974 -13.74 -4.25 -26.18
N TYR A 975 -14.15 -3.20 -26.90
CA TYR A 975 -13.23 -2.39 -27.68
C TYR A 975 -12.17 -1.74 -26.78
N ALA A 976 -12.63 -1.07 -25.73
CA ALA A 976 -11.78 -0.38 -24.78
C ALA A 976 -12.49 -0.17 -23.43
N LEU A 977 -11.67 0.00 -22.39
CA LEU A 977 -12.06 0.51 -21.07
C LEU A 977 -11.29 1.80 -20.77
N ASN A 978 -11.90 2.69 -19.98
CA ASN A 978 -11.18 3.81 -19.37
C ASN A 978 -10.08 3.30 -18.44
N GLY A 979 -8.99 4.04 -18.32
CA GLY A 979 -7.91 3.69 -17.38
C GLY A 979 -8.42 3.61 -15.93
N ILE A 980 -7.60 3.03 -15.07
CA ILE A 980 -7.87 2.87 -13.64
C ILE A 980 -7.38 4.10 -12.85
N GLY A 981 -6.14 4.54 -13.09
CA GLY A 981 -5.53 5.67 -12.40
C GLY A 981 -5.33 5.47 -10.90
N SER A 982 -5.25 6.58 -10.17
CA SER A 982 -5.15 6.66 -8.70
C SER A 982 -5.97 7.81 -8.12
N ASN A 983 -7.11 8.13 -8.76
CA ASN A 983 -7.91 9.33 -8.44
C ASN A 983 -8.87 9.15 -7.24
N SER A 984 -8.71 8.12 -6.45
CA SER A 984 -9.34 8.05 -5.11
C SER A 984 -8.73 9.11 -4.17
N CYS A 985 -7.42 9.33 -4.26
CA CYS A 985 -6.71 10.47 -3.67
C CYS A 985 -5.51 10.83 -4.55
N GLY A 986 -5.72 11.57 -5.62
CA GLY A 986 -4.65 11.87 -6.57
C GLY A 986 -5.18 12.52 -7.85
N PRO A 987 -4.34 12.64 -8.89
CA PRO A 987 -4.72 13.26 -10.15
C PRO A 987 -5.74 12.41 -10.91
N GLU A 988 -6.50 13.07 -11.79
CA GLU A 988 -7.36 12.37 -12.76
C GLU A 988 -6.53 11.45 -13.67
N VAL A 989 -7.18 10.40 -14.18
CA VAL A 989 -6.59 9.49 -15.17
C VAL A 989 -5.92 10.27 -16.29
N LEU A 990 -4.69 9.88 -16.63
CA LEU A 990 -3.91 10.53 -17.68
C LEU A 990 -4.66 10.48 -19.01
N ALA A 991 -4.57 11.57 -19.80
CA ALA A 991 -5.28 11.70 -21.07
C ALA A 991 -5.02 10.53 -22.04
N ALA A 992 -3.82 9.95 -22.00
CA ALA A 992 -3.46 8.79 -22.82
C ALA A 992 -4.27 7.52 -22.51
N TYR A 993 -4.82 7.42 -21.32
CA TYR A 993 -5.58 6.26 -20.86
C TYR A 993 -7.09 6.49 -20.79
N ARG A 994 -7.54 7.73 -21.07
CA ARG A 994 -8.98 8.04 -21.13
C ARG A 994 -9.62 7.43 -22.37
N PHE A 995 -10.85 6.95 -22.24
CA PHE A 995 -11.64 6.49 -23.36
C PHE A 995 -12.58 7.61 -23.83
N ASP A 996 -12.01 8.62 -24.48
CA ASP A 996 -12.77 9.81 -24.98
C ASP A 996 -12.81 9.87 -26.52
N GLU A 997 -12.62 8.75 -27.20
CA GLU A 997 -12.75 8.66 -28.65
C GLU A 997 -14.18 9.00 -29.07
N LYS A 998 -14.32 9.87 -30.09
CA LYS A 998 -15.62 10.32 -30.61
C LYS A 998 -16.17 9.41 -31.71
N GLU A 999 -15.28 8.80 -32.49
CA GLU A 999 -15.59 7.87 -33.57
C GLU A 999 -14.60 6.72 -33.50
N PHE A 1000 -15.09 5.49 -33.59
CA PHE A 1000 -14.27 4.28 -33.59
C PHE A 1000 -14.99 3.12 -34.24
N GLN A 1001 -14.23 2.10 -34.59
CA GLN A 1001 -14.73 0.86 -35.19
C GLN A 1001 -14.37 -0.32 -34.31
N PHE A 1002 -15.29 -1.27 -34.18
CA PHE A 1002 -15.06 -2.50 -33.45
C PHE A 1002 -15.69 -3.69 -34.15
N GLY A 1003 -14.96 -4.81 -34.12
CA GLY A 1003 -15.48 -6.05 -34.70
C GLY A 1003 -14.91 -7.28 -34.00
N PHE A 1004 -15.73 -8.33 -33.94
CA PHE A 1004 -15.35 -9.61 -33.39
C PHE A 1004 -16.18 -10.75 -34.04
N THR A 1005 -15.73 -11.97 -33.89
CA THR A 1005 -16.41 -13.17 -34.39
C THR A 1005 -16.67 -14.11 -33.22
N LEU A 1006 -17.91 -14.59 -33.10
CA LEU A 1006 -18.31 -15.68 -32.22
C LEU A 1006 -18.32 -16.99 -32.96
N VAL A 1007 -17.66 -18.01 -32.45
CA VAL A 1007 -17.56 -19.33 -33.04
C VAL A 1007 -18.05 -20.39 -32.06
N PRO A 1008 -19.35 -20.75 -32.08
CA PRO A 1008 -19.84 -21.84 -31.26
C PRO A 1008 -19.35 -23.18 -31.80
N TYR A 1009 -19.09 -24.12 -30.87
CA TYR A 1009 -18.62 -25.46 -31.26
C TYR A 1009 -19.08 -26.52 -30.26
N VAL A 1010 -19.07 -27.76 -30.68
CA VAL A 1010 -19.27 -28.95 -29.85
C VAL A 1010 -18.09 -29.88 -30.05
N LYS A 1011 -17.49 -30.36 -28.98
CA LYS A 1011 -16.45 -31.39 -29.06
C LYS A 1011 -17.10 -32.73 -29.41
N GLY A 1012 -16.66 -33.35 -30.48
CA GLY A 1012 -17.12 -34.65 -30.95
C GLY A 1012 -16.76 -35.81 -30.01
#